data_206bc3526253106f245b4ec9658e1de4
#
_entry.id   206bc3526253106f245b4ec9658e1de4
#
_cell.length_a   1.000
_cell.length_b   1.000
_cell.length_c   1.000
_cell.angle_alpha   90.00
_cell.angle_beta   90.00
_cell.angle_gamma   90.00
#
_symmetry.space_group_name_H-M   'P 1'
#
loop_
_entity.id
_entity.type
_entity.pdbx_description
1 polymer ?
#
loop_
_entity_poly.entity_id
_entity_poly.type
_entity_poly.pdbx_seq_one_letter_code
_entity_poly.pdbx_strand_id
1 'polypeptide(L)'
;MSRAKFRRTVSCLLIGLATGISDVIAGNSAVPTWERPYCVDTIVQLKGVSVKEHKWDIGQTSASYVYSMDSTWMKATQSKNPTEALSRLPGVTVKDYGGVGGMMTLNVRGMESSHVVVTVDGIPQMETQVGQKDFTKYNLPAAEKVMLGFSATESDNWQARNVTSSAYVNISTLDGLRNCLQEQRSTSTSLSAEQGSYDTWGIRVKSEICVSPVWATRLATRYQFAANDYPFTLVNGNSKTRQYRENNRTNLFQLEWSHLFRFGRNDEMVGKVCLHNCYRRLPGQVVLYNTSPNNERQLDQEYTLALGWRKNCGGKWETSVHARWGLNFNRYKDINPIYPQGNRKENYRQSDSYMSGKVSYRPSKEWTLSWASDGSYNTLHGNEYTVDQASRITLTHALGSSYHNRVATISGYCVMTSCYNSSRNGQSGEDFHQWSPILMGSIRPFTYKNLILKMYYKNTFRPPSFTETYYYHLGSTNLLPERTFQWGGGIVWQKKIASWWPLMNVICDAFLNSVHDKIISIPVNLHVWKTANLGQVHTKGFSLSLHNQFRFQGHTLMMTGCWSLLKAEDVSQKEGNTYGFQLPYIPVSNGNVTLYYENNYFHVGTTYKGTSSRWGTLEHASSTRLPAYSEWDASIGCPFTLARKTGGTCNLHVSNLFNTQYSLVNGYPMPGRTYLLTITFKL
;
A
#
# COMPACT_ATOMS: atom_id res chain seq x y z
N MET A 1 -1.04 31.90 18.87
CA MET A 1 -2.43 31.61 19.28
C MET A 1 -2.39 30.45 20.27
N SER A 2 -2.95 30.64 21.49
CA SER A 2 -2.86 29.64 22.58
C SER A 2 -3.69 28.39 22.25
N ARG A 3 -3.20 27.21 22.69
CA ARG A 3 -3.85 25.89 22.51
C ARG A 3 -5.35 25.85 22.85
N ALA A 4 -5.78 26.68 23.81
CA ALA A 4 -7.18 26.77 24.25
C ALA A 4 -8.10 27.49 23.24
N LYS A 5 -7.61 28.48 22.51
CA LYS A 5 -8.42 29.18 21.49
C LYS A 5 -8.67 28.31 20.25
N PHE A 6 -7.69 27.50 19.86
CA PHE A 6 -7.84 26.61 18.69
C PHE A 6 -8.82 25.46 18.96
N ARG A 7 -8.80 24.87 20.17
CA ARG A 7 -9.79 23.84 20.57
C ARG A 7 -11.23 24.35 20.55
N ARG A 8 -11.47 25.60 21.00
CA ARG A 8 -12.82 26.21 20.94
C ARG A 8 -13.27 26.49 19.50
N THR A 9 -12.37 26.91 18.64
CA THR A 9 -12.70 27.20 17.22
C THR A 9 -13.07 25.93 16.44
N VAL A 10 -12.40 24.81 16.69
CA VAL A 10 -12.72 23.52 16.02
C VAL A 10 -14.04 22.94 16.56
N SER A 11 -14.34 23.07 17.85
CA SER A 11 -15.63 22.66 18.41
C SER A 11 -16.81 23.49 17.86
N CYS A 12 -16.61 24.80 17.67
CA CYS A 12 -17.62 25.65 17.05
C CYS A 12 -17.80 25.38 15.54
N LEU A 13 -16.74 24.98 14.83
CA LEU A 13 -16.84 24.62 13.42
C LEU A 13 -17.59 23.30 13.20
N LEU A 14 -17.41 22.31 14.10
CA LEU A 14 -18.12 21.04 14.07
C LEU A 14 -19.63 21.21 14.35
N ILE A 15 -20.00 22.13 15.25
CA ILE A 15 -21.39 22.45 15.55
C ILE A 15 -22.01 23.27 14.40
N GLY A 16 -21.26 24.20 13.80
CA GLY A 16 -21.71 25.00 12.65
C GLY A 16 -21.90 24.20 11.36
N LEU A 17 -21.10 23.17 11.13
CA LEU A 17 -21.28 22.24 10.00
C LEU A 17 -22.49 21.32 10.19
N ALA A 18 -22.82 20.95 11.43
CA ALA A 18 -24.01 20.13 11.72
C ALA A 18 -25.31 20.91 11.57
N THR A 19 -25.31 22.23 11.84
CA THR A 19 -26.49 23.09 11.69
C THR A 19 -26.68 23.64 10.27
N GLY A 20 -25.59 23.89 9.53
CA GLY A 20 -25.65 24.35 8.13
C GLY A 20 -26.14 23.32 7.12
N ILE A 21 -26.08 22.03 7.45
CA ILE A 21 -26.57 20.94 6.60
C ILE A 21 -28.09 20.74 6.75
N SER A 22 -28.69 21.17 7.87
CA SER A 22 -30.15 21.10 8.08
C SER A 22 -30.94 22.11 7.26
N ASP A 23 -30.35 23.26 6.90
CA ASP A 23 -31.07 24.30 6.18
C ASP A 23 -31.11 24.12 4.65
N VAL A 24 -30.25 23.27 4.09
CA VAL A 24 -30.23 22.97 2.66
C VAL A 24 -31.26 21.89 2.25
N ILE A 25 -31.86 21.19 3.23
CA ILE A 25 -32.84 20.10 2.98
C ILE A 25 -34.30 20.55 3.15
N ALA A 26 -34.53 21.78 3.66
CA ALA A 26 -35.87 22.33 3.86
C ALA A 26 -36.32 23.23 2.70
N GLY A 27 -36.27 22.73 1.48
CA GLY A 27 -36.93 23.36 0.32
C GLY A 27 -38.42 22.98 0.26
N ASN A 28 -39.28 23.92 0.62
CA ASN A 28 -40.74 23.81 0.54
C ASN A 28 -41.23 23.39 -0.83
N SER A 29 -41.96 22.29 -0.91
CA SER A 29 -42.97 22.09 -1.96
C SER A 29 -44.27 21.68 -1.29
N ALA A 30 -45.22 22.59 -1.33
CA ALA A 30 -46.62 22.36 -0.96
C ALA A 30 -47.26 21.34 -1.91
N VAL A 31 -47.83 20.28 -1.35
CA VAL A 31 -48.67 19.31 -2.07
C VAL A 31 -50.06 19.31 -1.45
N PRO A 32 -51.13 19.36 -2.26
CA PRO A 32 -52.51 19.48 -1.77
C PRO A 32 -53.01 18.18 -1.13
N THR A 33 -53.82 18.37 -0.08
CA THR A 33 -54.58 17.33 0.62
C THR A 33 -55.63 16.68 -0.27
N TRP A 34 -55.58 15.35 -0.43
CA TRP A 34 -56.70 14.50 -0.77
C TRP A 34 -56.77 13.26 0.12
N GLU A 35 -58.01 12.95 0.47
CA GLU A 35 -58.58 12.01 1.41
C GLU A 35 -57.95 10.61 1.52
N ARG A 36 -58.00 10.06 2.75
CA ARG A 36 -57.69 8.67 3.07
C ARG A 36 -58.77 7.73 2.60
N PRO A 37 -58.44 6.57 2.10
CA PRO A 37 -59.17 5.34 2.38
C PRO A 37 -58.37 4.33 3.20
N TYR A 38 -59.12 3.54 3.89
CA TYR A 38 -58.84 2.55 4.90
C TYR A 38 -57.74 1.51 4.62
N CYS A 39 -57.19 1.03 5.72
CA CYS A 39 -56.27 -0.06 5.87
C CYS A 39 -56.51 -1.26 4.96
N VAL A 40 -55.48 -1.63 4.21
CA VAL A 40 -55.24 -3.01 3.80
C VAL A 40 -53.85 -3.37 4.35
N ASP A 41 -53.76 -4.45 5.09
CA ASP A 41 -52.51 -5.02 5.58
C ASP A 41 -51.54 -5.19 4.41
N THR A 42 -50.65 -4.25 4.28
CA THR A 42 -49.54 -4.36 3.33
C THR A 42 -48.49 -5.22 4.03
N ILE A 43 -48.40 -6.47 3.67
CA ILE A 43 -47.24 -7.30 3.95
C ILE A 43 -46.04 -6.54 3.36
N VAL A 44 -45.29 -5.88 4.22
CA VAL A 44 -44.00 -5.31 3.87
C VAL A 44 -43.10 -6.52 3.59
N GLN A 45 -42.99 -6.93 2.34
CA GLN A 45 -41.89 -7.78 1.90
C GLN A 45 -40.61 -7.01 2.18
N LEU A 46 -39.98 -7.30 3.32
CA LEU A 46 -38.61 -6.94 3.59
C LEU A 46 -37.82 -7.48 2.39
N LYS A 47 -37.28 -6.58 1.57
CA LYS A 47 -36.29 -6.95 0.55
C LYS A 47 -35.29 -7.84 1.25
N GLY A 48 -35.25 -9.11 0.92
CA GLY A 48 -34.35 -10.07 1.50
C GLY A 48 -32.96 -9.45 1.45
N VAL A 49 -32.31 -9.36 2.60
CA VAL A 49 -30.90 -8.98 2.68
C VAL A 49 -30.21 -10.07 1.86
N SER A 50 -29.91 -9.77 0.60
CA SER A 50 -29.05 -10.63 -0.19
C SER A 50 -27.67 -10.51 0.46
N VAL A 51 -27.35 -11.46 1.33
CA VAL A 51 -25.99 -11.66 1.81
C VAL A 51 -25.23 -12.08 0.54
N LYS A 52 -24.62 -11.10 -0.13
CA LYS A 52 -23.64 -11.39 -1.18
C LYS A 52 -22.57 -12.21 -0.49
N GLU A 53 -22.52 -13.48 -0.82
CA GLU A 53 -21.46 -14.37 -0.39
C GLU A 53 -20.16 -13.71 -0.84
N HIS A 54 -19.41 -13.12 0.09
CA HIS A 54 -18.11 -12.53 -0.21
C HIS A 54 -17.20 -13.69 -0.61
N LYS A 55 -17.12 -13.95 -1.90
CA LYS A 55 -16.10 -14.81 -2.44
C LYS A 55 -14.77 -14.12 -2.16
N TRP A 56 -14.02 -14.68 -1.27
CA TRP A 56 -12.60 -14.38 -1.14
C TRP A 56 -11.95 -14.77 -2.46
N ASP A 57 -11.82 -13.80 -3.34
CA ASP A 57 -11.30 -14.00 -4.68
C ASP A 57 -9.76 -13.98 -4.62
N ILE A 58 -9.22 -15.02 -3.98
CA ILE A 58 -7.82 -15.35 -4.14
C ILE A 58 -7.75 -16.07 -5.48
N GLY A 59 -7.73 -15.30 -6.57
CA GLY A 59 -7.50 -15.72 -7.95
C GLY A 59 -7.70 -17.21 -8.26
N GLN A 60 -8.91 -17.74 -8.01
CA GLN A 60 -9.19 -19.18 -8.08
C GLN A 60 -8.92 -19.79 -9.47
N THR A 61 -8.84 -18.97 -10.50
CA THR A 61 -8.62 -19.38 -11.87
C THR A 61 -7.35 -18.82 -12.50
N SER A 62 -6.72 -17.87 -11.84
CA SER A 62 -5.54 -17.17 -12.37
C SER A 62 -4.25 -17.94 -12.09
N ALA A 63 -3.35 -18.01 -13.06
CA ALA A 63 -1.99 -18.51 -12.87
C ALA A 63 -1.19 -17.63 -11.91
N SER A 64 -1.66 -16.41 -11.64
CA SER A 64 -0.96 -15.44 -10.82
C SER A 64 -1.12 -15.69 -9.31
N TYR A 65 -0.07 -15.34 -8.56
CA TYR A 65 -0.08 -15.26 -7.11
C TYR A 65 -0.51 -13.87 -6.68
N VAL A 66 -1.75 -13.71 -6.26
CA VAL A 66 -2.31 -12.44 -5.79
C VAL A 66 -3.02 -12.65 -4.46
N TYR A 67 -2.64 -11.87 -3.46
CA TYR A 67 -3.38 -11.71 -2.22
C TYR A 67 -4.29 -10.49 -2.35
N SER A 68 -5.58 -10.69 -2.14
CA SER A 68 -6.59 -9.63 -2.25
C SER A 68 -7.23 -9.38 -0.91
N MET A 69 -7.21 -8.13 -0.46
CA MET A 69 -7.69 -7.69 0.84
C MET A 69 -8.75 -6.61 0.62
N ASP A 70 -10.00 -6.98 0.78
CA ASP A 70 -11.14 -6.07 0.73
C ASP A 70 -11.42 -5.42 2.10
N SER A 71 -12.44 -4.60 2.18
CA SER A 71 -12.84 -3.93 3.42
C SER A 71 -13.22 -4.92 4.54
N THR A 72 -13.75 -6.09 4.20
CA THR A 72 -14.10 -7.14 5.18
C THR A 72 -12.84 -7.76 5.74
N TRP A 73 -11.87 -8.06 4.89
CA TRP A 73 -10.57 -8.56 5.31
C TRP A 73 -9.82 -7.54 6.18
N MET A 74 -9.82 -6.27 5.78
CA MET A 74 -9.17 -5.20 6.57
C MET A 74 -9.80 -5.05 7.96
N LYS A 75 -11.12 -5.18 8.08
CA LYS A 75 -11.81 -5.25 9.39
C LYS A 75 -11.39 -6.48 10.18
N ALA A 76 -11.45 -7.67 9.57
CA ALA A 76 -11.12 -8.93 10.22
C ALA A 76 -9.69 -8.98 10.73
N THR A 77 -8.74 -8.36 10.02
CA THR A 77 -7.34 -8.24 10.44
C THR A 77 -7.05 -6.99 11.27
N GLN A 78 -8.06 -6.18 11.57
CA GLN A 78 -7.96 -4.92 12.32
C GLN A 78 -6.98 -3.91 11.71
N SER A 79 -6.81 -3.96 10.39
CA SER A 79 -5.90 -3.06 9.69
C SER A 79 -6.52 -1.68 9.54
N LYS A 80 -5.85 -0.65 10.03
CA LYS A 80 -6.31 0.75 10.03
C LYS A 80 -6.18 1.40 8.65
N ASN A 81 -5.25 0.88 7.84
CA ASN A 81 -4.91 1.46 6.54
C ASN A 81 -4.30 0.39 5.61
N PRO A 82 -4.18 0.69 4.29
CA PRO A 82 -3.59 -0.21 3.30
C PRO A 82 -2.19 -0.73 3.65
N THR A 83 -1.32 0.10 4.19
CA THR A 83 0.05 -0.30 4.55
C THR A 83 0.07 -1.33 5.67
N GLU A 84 -0.76 -1.15 6.68
CA GLU A 84 -0.91 -2.12 7.76
C GLU A 84 -1.52 -3.43 7.25
N ALA A 85 -2.51 -3.36 6.34
CA ALA A 85 -3.07 -4.54 5.71
C ALA A 85 -1.99 -5.35 4.97
N LEU A 86 -1.11 -4.70 4.22
CA LEU A 86 0.00 -5.35 3.55
C LEU A 86 0.97 -6.02 4.53
N SER A 87 1.22 -5.41 5.69
CA SER A 87 2.11 -5.98 6.72
C SER A 87 1.57 -7.27 7.35
N ARG A 88 0.27 -7.56 7.18
CA ARG A 88 -0.36 -8.81 7.64
C ARG A 88 -0.19 -9.96 6.66
N LEU A 89 0.37 -9.72 5.48
CA LEU A 89 0.61 -10.75 4.47
C LEU A 89 1.94 -11.47 4.69
N PRO A 90 2.03 -12.74 4.28
CA PRO A 90 3.25 -13.50 4.43
C PRO A 90 4.37 -12.94 3.56
N GLY A 91 5.61 -13.00 4.07
CA GLY A 91 6.80 -12.50 3.36
C GLY A 91 6.87 -10.97 3.24
N VAL A 92 5.98 -10.23 3.90
CA VAL A 92 6.02 -8.77 3.94
C VAL A 92 6.54 -8.30 5.29
N THR A 93 7.51 -7.42 5.27
CA THR A 93 8.02 -6.73 6.46
C THR A 93 8.01 -5.22 6.25
N VAL A 94 7.79 -4.47 7.32
CA VAL A 94 7.72 -3.00 7.31
C VAL A 94 8.94 -2.45 8.03
N LYS A 95 9.59 -1.45 7.44
CA LYS A 95 10.49 -0.54 8.14
C LYS A 95 9.70 0.73 8.43
N ASP A 96 9.51 1.05 9.71
CA ASP A 96 8.81 2.23 10.19
C ASP A 96 9.79 3.07 11.00
N TYR A 97 9.88 4.35 10.70
CA TYR A 97 10.78 5.30 11.35
C TYR A 97 10.12 6.04 12.52
N GLY A 98 8.94 5.59 12.90
CA GLY A 98 8.29 5.89 14.17
C GLY A 98 7.10 6.85 14.10
N GLY A 99 5.98 6.39 14.62
CA GLY A 99 4.79 7.16 14.86
C GLY A 99 3.81 7.30 13.70
N VAL A 100 2.71 7.95 13.99
CA VAL A 100 1.62 8.16 13.02
C VAL A 100 2.07 9.13 11.92
N GLY A 101 1.99 8.69 10.66
CA GLY A 101 2.41 9.48 9.49
C GLY A 101 3.93 9.56 9.30
N GLY A 102 4.73 8.83 10.09
CA GLY A 102 6.15 8.60 9.85
C GLY A 102 6.38 7.88 8.52
N MET A 103 7.59 7.96 7.98
CA MET A 103 7.96 7.25 6.76
C MET A 103 7.86 5.74 6.98
N MET A 104 7.22 5.04 6.04
CA MET A 104 7.11 3.58 6.05
C MET A 104 7.54 2.99 4.71
N THR A 105 8.46 2.03 4.72
CA THR A 105 8.83 1.27 3.53
C THR A 105 8.52 -0.20 3.70
N LEU A 106 8.16 -0.87 2.61
CA LEU A 106 7.89 -2.31 2.61
C LEU A 106 9.06 -3.07 2.02
N ASN A 107 9.35 -4.21 2.62
CA ASN A 107 10.17 -5.25 2.02
C ASN A 107 9.26 -6.45 1.73
N VAL A 108 9.31 -6.94 0.51
CA VAL A 108 8.45 -8.02 0.02
C VAL A 108 9.33 -9.19 -0.41
N ARG A 109 9.27 -10.32 0.30
CA ARG A 109 10.09 -11.52 0.03
C ARG A 109 11.60 -11.23 -0.04
N GLY A 110 12.11 -10.39 0.87
CA GLY A 110 13.53 -9.99 0.91
C GLY A 110 13.90 -8.89 -0.09
N MET A 111 12.95 -8.41 -0.88
CA MET A 111 13.18 -7.35 -1.86
C MET A 111 12.66 -6.02 -1.35
N GLU A 112 13.45 -4.97 -1.50
CA GLU A 112 13.13 -3.61 -1.05
C GLU A 112 11.98 -3.00 -1.87
N SER A 113 11.38 -1.94 -1.32
CA SER A 113 10.25 -1.25 -1.96
C SER A 113 10.56 -0.66 -3.35
N SER A 114 11.84 -0.49 -3.68
CA SER A 114 12.32 -0.10 -5.02
C SER A 114 11.98 -1.13 -6.11
N HIS A 115 11.88 -2.41 -5.76
CA HIS A 115 11.49 -3.51 -6.65
C HIS A 115 9.97 -3.73 -6.74
N VAL A 116 9.18 -2.98 -5.96
CA VAL A 116 7.73 -3.11 -5.91
C VAL A 116 7.09 -1.98 -6.71
N VAL A 117 6.21 -2.30 -7.66
CA VAL A 117 5.36 -1.31 -8.32
C VAL A 117 4.09 -1.10 -7.50
N VAL A 118 3.77 0.15 -7.21
CA VAL A 118 2.48 0.53 -6.60
C VAL A 118 1.59 1.10 -7.68
N THR A 119 0.35 0.63 -7.75
CA THR A 119 -0.68 1.13 -8.66
C THR A 119 -1.89 1.59 -7.86
N VAL A 120 -2.56 2.62 -8.34
CA VAL A 120 -3.87 3.06 -7.85
C VAL A 120 -4.85 2.88 -9.00
N ASP A 121 -5.87 2.05 -8.80
CA ASP A 121 -6.83 1.63 -9.83
C ASP A 121 -6.16 1.10 -11.12
N GLY A 122 -5.02 0.42 -10.95
CA GLY A 122 -4.20 -0.13 -12.03
C GLY A 122 -3.16 0.85 -12.61
N ILE A 123 -3.21 2.14 -12.33
CA ILE A 123 -2.30 3.16 -12.88
C ILE A 123 -1.04 3.25 -12.00
N PRO A 124 0.18 3.01 -12.56
CA PRO A 124 1.42 3.04 -11.79
C PRO A 124 1.72 4.39 -11.15
N GLN A 125 2.15 4.35 -9.90
CA GLN A 125 2.66 5.50 -9.17
C GLN A 125 4.18 5.56 -9.32
N MET A 126 4.68 6.70 -9.77
CA MET A 126 6.10 6.89 -10.07
C MET A 126 6.84 7.40 -8.83
N GLU A 127 8.01 6.83 -8.55
CA GLU A 127 8.97 7.32 -7.56
C GLU A 127 10.37 7.13 -8.15
N THR A 128 10.80 8.13 -8.90
CA THR A 128 12.05 8.06 -9.65
C THR A 128 13.21 8.69 -8.89
N GLN A 129 12.92 9.62 -7.98
CA GLN A 129 13.93 10.35 -7.22
C GLN A 129 14.73 9.42 -6.32
N VAL A 130 14.09 8.82 -5.31
CA VAL A 130 14.76 8.02 -4.28
C VAL A 130 14.70 6.52 -4.60
N GLY A 131 13.76 6.09 -5.44
CA GLY A 131 13.52 4.69 -5.76
C GLY A 131 12.79 3.92 -4.65
N GLN A 132 13.02 4.22 -3.39
CA GLN A 132 12.28 3.64 -2.26
C GLN A 132 10.94 4.36 -2.08
N LYS A 133 9.86 3.58 -1.96
CA LYS A 133 8.50 4.11 -1.85
C LYS A 133 8.09 4.29 -0.40
N ASP A 134 7.65 5.52 -0.07
CA ASP A 134 6.96 5.79 1.19
C ASP A 134 5.50 5.33 1.09
N PHE A 135 5.18 4.22 1.73
CA PHE A 135 3.83 3.65 1.69
C PHE A 135 2.79 4.45 2.48
N THR A 136 3.18 5.42 3.29
CA THR A 136 2.22 6.31 3.97
C THR A 136 1.45 7.19 2.98
N LYS A 137 2.04 7.52 1.83
CA LYS A 137 1.38 8.25 0.74
C LYS A 137 0.18 7.49 0.17
N TYR A 138 0.22 6.15 0.21
CA TYR A 138 -0.80 5.26 -0.36
C TYR A 138 -1.90 4.86 0.62
N ASN A 139 -1.90 5.41 1.82
CA ASN A 139 -3.02 5.29 2.76
C ASN A 139 -4.18 6.21 2.36
N LEU A 140 -4.70 6.00 1.15
CA LEU A 140 -5.70 6.83 0.51
C LEU A 140 -7.03 6.81 1.28
N PRO A 141 -7.72 7.96 1.41
CA PRO A 141 -9.00 8.03 2.13
C PRO A 141 -10.12 7.22 1.47
N ALA A 142 -10.01 6.96 0.17
CA ALA A 142 -10.97 6.18 -0.60
C ALA A 142 -10.55 4.73 -0.88
N ALA A 143 -9.48 4.23 -0.26
CA ALA A 143 -9.03 2.85 -0.47
C ALA A 143 -10.10 1.84 -0.01
N GLU A 144 -10.49 0.93 -0.91
CA GLU A 144 -11.53 -0.08 -0.69
C GLU A 144 -10.97 -1.51 -0.74
N LYS A 145 -9.95 -1.72 -1.55
CA LYS A 145 -9.31 -3.01 -1.74
C LYS A 145 -7.81 -2.81 -1.96
N VAL A 146 -7.02 -3.70 -1.40
CA VAL A 146 -5.56 -3.73 -1.60
C VAL A 146 -5.18 -5.10 -2.11
N MET A 147 -4.36 -5.15 -3.14
CA MET A 147 -3.86 -6.40 -3.71
C MET A 147 -2.35 -6.40 -3.73
N LEU A 148 -1.75 -7.51 -3.33
CA LEU A 148 -0.32 -7.79 -3.48
C LEU A 148 -0.14 -8.97 -4.42
N GLY A 149 0.58 -8.78 -5.52
CA GLY A 149 0.86 -9.82 -6.49
C GLY A 149 2.34 -10.02 -6.74
N PHE A 150 2.74 -11.26 -6.97
CA PHE A 150 4.11 -11.67 -7.26
C PHE A 150 4.35 -12.03 -8.71
N SER A 151 3.32 -12.05 -9.51
CA SER A 151 3.35 -12.32 -10.95
C SER A 151 2.38 -11.39 -11.66
N ALA A 152 2.42 -11.31 -12.98
CA ALA A 152 1.42 -10.56 -13.73
C ALA A 152 0.01 -11.09 -13.41
N THR A 153 -0.98 -10.21 -13.37
CA THR A 153 -2.36 -10.64 -13.19
C THR A 153 -2.97 -10.93 -14.57
N GLU A 154 -3.80 -11.96 -14.63
CA GLU A 154 -4.69 -12.19 -15.76
C GLU A 154 -5.91 -11.25 -15.73
N SER A 155 -6.00 -10.39 -14.69
CA SER A 155 -7.04 -9.37 -14.66
C SER A 155 -6.88 -8.45 -15.86
N ASP A 156 -7.98 -8.11 -16.46
CA ASP A 156 -8.07 -7.35 -17.71
C ASP A 156 -7.39 -5.97 -17.68
N ASN A 157 -6.85 -5.54 -16.56
CA ASN A 157 -6.32 -4.18 -16.33
C ASN A 157 -4.84 -4.18 -15.89
N TRP A 158 -3.96 -4.95 -16.58
CA TRP A 158 -2.52 -4.87 -16.34
C TRP A 158 -1.81 -4.01 -17.40
N GLN A 159 -0.76 -3.32 -17.02
CA GLN A 159 0.13 -2.55 -17.89
C GLN A 159 1.48 -3.28 -18.03
N ALA A 160 2.25 -2.96 -19.08
CA ALA A 160 3.53 -3.60 -19.36
C ALA A 160 4.49 -3.47 -18.16
N ARG A 161 4.53 -2.31 -17.52
CA ARG A 161 5.36 -2.04 -16.33
C ARG A 161 5.01 -2.92 -15.12
N ASN A 162 3.74 -3.26 -14.92
CA ASN A 162 3.34 -4.10 -13.78
C ASN A 162 3.87 -5.52 -13.91
N VAL A 163 4.04 -5.99 -15.14
CA VAL A 163 4.54 -7.33 -15.41
C VAL A 163 6.03 -7.44 -15.11
N THR A 164 6.82 -6.37 -15.33
CA THR A 164 8.27 -6.37 -15.12
C THR A 164 8.72 -6.16 -13.68
N SER A 165 7.81 -5.82 -12.77
CA SER A 165 8.17 -5.61 -11.35
C SER A 165 8.31 -6.94 -10.60
N SER A 166 9.16 -6.98 -9.57
CA SER A 166 9.31 -8.16 -8.71
C SER A 166 8.04 -8.49 -7.93
N ALA A 167 7.35 -7.46 -7.47
CA ALA A 167 6.00 -7.53 -6.91
C ALA A 167 5.23 -6.26 -7.28
N TYR A 168 3.89 -6.34 -7.28
CA TYR A 168 3.06 -5.16 -7.45
C TYR A 168 2.02 -5.07 -6.34
N VAL A 169 1.73 -3.86 -5.90
CA VAL A 169 0.65 -3.53 -4.99
C VAL A 169 -0.37 -2.72 -5.78
N ASN A 170 -1.62 -3.15 -5.81
CA ASN A 170 -2.71 -2.36 -6.39
C ASN A 170 -3.70 -1.95 -5.32
N ILE A 171 -4.00 -0.65 -5.25
CA ILE A 171 -4.99 -0.07 -4.36
C ILE A 171 -6.19 0.31 -5.21
N SER A 172 -7.31 -0.39 -5.00
CA SER A 172 -8.57 -0.10 -5.70
C SER A 172 -9.42 0.84 -4.88
N THR A 173 -9.97 1.83 -5.57
CA THR A 173 -10.79 2.87 -4.97
C THR A 173 -12.14 3.06 -5.68
N LEU A 174 -12.45 2.30 -6.73
CA LEU A 174 -13.59 2.54 -7.62
C LEU A 174 -14.81 1.64 -7.36
N ASP A 175 -14.69 0.65 -6.46
CA ASP A 175 -15.77 -0.33 -6.27
C ASP A 175 -17.04 0.32 -5.71
N GLY A 176 -16.90 1.31 -4.80
CA GLY A 176 -18.03 2.09 -4.30
C GLY A 176 -18.75 2.87 -5.40
N LEU A 177 -18.00 3.50 -6.32
CA LEU A 177 -18.59 4.21 -7.47
C LEU A 177 -19.31 3.25 -8.44
N ARG A 178 -18.73 2.07 -8.67
CA ARG A 178 -19.36 1.02 -9.47
C ARG A 178 -20.67 0.54 -8.85
N ASN A 179 -20.68 0.33 -7.53
CA ASN A 179 -21.87 -0.06 -6.79
C ASN A 179 -22.92 1.06 -6.82
N CYS A 180 -22.52 2.34 -6.68
CA CYS A 180 -23.39 3.50 -6.79
C CYS A 180 -24.15 3.50 -8.12
N LEU A 181 -23.46 3.29 -9.26
CA LEU A 181 -24.06 3.20 -10.58
C LEU A 181 -24.95 1.95 -10.75
N GLN A 182 -24.60 0.81 -10.14
CA GLN A 182 -25.40 -0.41 -10.22
C GLN A 182 -26.70 -0.32 -9.41
N GLU A 183 -26.62 0.25 -8.21
CA GLU A 183 -27.74 0.34 -7.27
C GLU A 183 -28.56 1.64 -7.49
N GLN A 184 -28.09 2.54 -8.37
CA GLN A 184 -28.68 3.87 -8.63
C GLN A 184 -28.92 4.66 -7.33
N ARG A 185 -28.04 4.51 -6.34
CA ARG A 185 -28.09 5.26 -5.09
C ARG A 185 -27.74 6.71 -5.35
N SER A 186 -28.60 7.63 -4.98
CA SER A 186 -28.38 9.06 -5.20
C SER A 186 -27.13 9.58 -4.48
N THR A 187 -26.93 9.22 -3.22
CA THR A 187 -25.82 9.73 -2.41
C THR A 187 -25.47 8.77 -1.27
N SER A 188 -24.19 8.68 -0.94
CA SER A 188 -23.67 8.00 0.25
C SER A 188 -22.53 8.82 0.83
N THR A 189 -22.71 9.38 2.01
CA THR A 189 -21.68 10.20 2.67
C THR A 189 -21.26 9.54 3.99
N SER A 190 -19.98 9.52 4.25
CA SER A 190 -19.43 9.11 5.55
C SER A 190 -18.47 10.17 6.10
N LEU A 191 -18.62 10.46 7.39
CA LEU A 191 -17.76 11.34 8.17
C LEU A 191 -17.13 10.51 9.28
N SER A 192 -15.80 10.50 9.38
CA SER A 192 -15.07 9.83 10.45
C SER A 192 -14.22 10.83 11.21
N ALA A 193 -14.29 10.78 12.53
CA ALA A 193 -13.40 11.51 13.44
C ALA A 193 -12.52 10.51 14.19
N GLU A 194 -11.25 10.82 14.33
CA GLU A 194 -10.25 9.99 14.97
C GLU A 194 -9.59 10.78 16.12
N GLN A 195 -9.44 10.14 17.29
CA GLN A 195 -8.70 10.67 18.43
C GLN A 195 -7.84 9.55 19.01
N GLY A 196 -6.54 9.81 19.19
CA GLY A 196 -5.60 8.80 19.66
C GLY A 196 -4.56 9.32 20.63
N SER A 197 -3.68 8.42 21.05
CA SER A 197 -2.53 8.70 21.93
C SER A 197 -1.57 9.71 21.29
N TYR A 198 -0.79 10.38 22.11
CA TYR A 198 0.27 11.32 21.70
C TYR A 198 -0.25 12.44 20.80
N ASP A 199 -1.36 13.05 21.23
CA ASP A 199 -2.07 14.14 20.57
C ASP A 199 -2.37 13.83 19.08
N THR A 200 -2.74 12.58 18.78
CA THR A 200 -3.17 12.17 17.45
C THR A 200 -4.64 12.47 17.26
N TRP A 201 -5.01 13.17 16.20
CA TRP A 201 -6.39 13.37 15.80
C TRP A 201 -6.53 13.49 14.29
N GLY A 202 -7.69 13.19 13.78
CA GLY A 202 -7.95 13.24 12.34
C GLY A 202 -9.42 13.33 12.01
N ILE A 203 -9.68 13.78 10.79
CA ILE A 203 -11.01 13.83 10.18
C ILE A 203 -10.91 13.24 8.78
N ARG A 204 -11.88 12.41 8.42
CA ARG A 204 -12.02 11.85 7.08
C ARG A 204 -13.45 12.06 6.61
N VAL A 205 -13.60 12.56 5.40
CA VAL A 205 -14.90 12.71 4.72
C VAL A 205 -14.82 11.93 3.41
N LYS A 206 -15.83 11.13 3.13
CA LYS A 206 -16.00 10.42 1.87
C LYS A 206 -17.46 10.60 1.43
N SER A 207 -17.67 11.20 0.27
CA SER A 207 -19.00 11.40 -0.33
C SER A 207 -19.02 10.83 -1.73
N GLU A 208 -19.96 9.94 -2.01
CA GLU A 208 -20.22 9.30 -3.29
C GLU A 208 -21.57 9.74 -3.79
N ILE A 209 -21.64 10.25 -5.02
CA ILE A 209 -22.84 10.79 -5.63
C ILE A 209 -23.03 10.14 -7.00
N CYS A 210 -24.18 9.52 -7.22
CA CYS A 210 -24.62 9.06 -8.52
C CYS A 210 -25.34 10.24 -9.21
N VAL A 211 -24.63 10.90 -10.11
CA VAL A 211 -25.14 12.11 -10.80
C VAL A 211 -26.14 11.72 -11.89
N SER A 212 -25.89 10.58 -12.55
CA SER A 212 -26.76 10.02 -13.60
C SER A 212 -26.53 8.51 -13.69
N PRO A 213 -27.36 7.76 -14.43
CA PRO A 213 -27.17 6.32 -14.62
C PRO A 213 -25.80 5.91 -15.21
N VAL A 214 -25.12 6.87 -15.85
CA VAL A 214 -23.82 6.64 -16.51
C VAL A 214 -22.67 7.34 -15.81
N TRP A 215 -22.92 8.23 -14.83
CA TRP A 215 -21.90 9.04 -14.19
C TRP A 215 -22.03 9.06 -12.67
N ALA A 216 -20.97 8.66 -12.00
CA ALA A 216 -20.82 8.80 -10.55
C ALA A 216 -19.54 9.57 -10.21
N THR A 217 -19.58 10.32 -9.12
CA THR A 217 -18.42 11.07 -8.62
C THR A 217 -18.21 10.81 -7.14
N ARG A 218 -16.96 10.89 -6.69
CA ARG A 218 -16.59 10.78 -5.29
C ARG A 218 -15.56 11.81 -4.91
N LEU A 219 -15.81 12.48 -3.79
CA LEU A 219 -14.83 13.29 -3.08
C LEU A 219 -14.47 12.59 -1.78
N ALA A 220 -13.18 12.33 -1.58
CA ALA A 220 -12.66 11.78 -0.34
C ALA A 220 -11.52 12.65 0.17
N THR A 221 -11.58 13.06 1.43
CA THR A 221 -10.55 13.87 2.06
C THR A 221 -10.16 13.29 3.40
N ARG A 222 -8.90 13.51 3.78
CA ARG A 222 -8.35 13.16 5.09
C ARG A 222 -7.44 14.27 5.57
N TYR A 223 -7.66 14.69 6.80
CA TYR A 223 -6.67 15.47 7.55
C TYR A 223 -6.27 14.69 8.79
N GLN A 224 -4.98 14.62 9.09
CA GLN A 224 -4.45 13.95 10.28
C GLN A 224 -3.30 14.75 10.86
N PHE A 225 -3.34 14.91 12.18
CA PHE A 225 -2.27 15.47 12.98
C PHE A 225 -1.80 14.45 14.01
N ALA A 226 -0.51 14.42 14.28
CA ALA A 226 0.05 13.66 15.40
C ALA A 226 1.27 14.39 15.95
N ALA A 227 1.35 14.57 17.26
CA ALA A 227 2.54 15.09 17.93
C ALA A 227 3.64 14.04 18.00
N ASN A 228 3.26 12.78 18.16
CA ASN A 228 4.15 11.61 18.22
C ASN A 228 5.27 11.71 19.27
N ASP A 229 5.00 12.40 20.38
CA ASP A 229 5.92 12.59 21.50
C ASP A 229 5.86 11.44 22.51
N TYR A 230 5.87 10.21 22.02
CA TYR A 230 5.73 9.02 22.85
C TYR A 230 6.97 8.71 23.69
N PRO A 231 6.77 8.13 24.89
CA PRO A 231 7.87 7.68 25.74
C PRO A 231 8.50 6.39 25.20
N PHE A 232 9.80 6.27 25.39
CA PHE A 232 10.56 5.04 25.18
C PHE A 232 11.60 4.85 26.27
N THR A 233 12.13 3.63 26.39
CA THR A 233 13.19 3.31 27.34
C THR A 233 14.54 3.31 26.63
N LEU A 234 15.42 4.22 27.00
CA LEU A 234 16.81 4.23 26.57
C LEU A 234 17.61 3.30 27.50
N VAL A 235 18.28 2.33 26.89
CA VAL A 235 19.15 1.38 27.61
C VAL A 235 20.60 1.73 27.32
N ASN A 236 21.38 2.00 28.38
CA ASN A 236 22.80 2.26 28.31
C ASN A 236 23.51 1.38 29.35
N GLY A 237 24.05 0.24 28.91
CA GLY A 237 24.55 -0.79 29.82
C GLY A 237 23.44 -1.28 30.75
N ASN A 238 23.65 -1.17 32.07
CA ASN A 238 22.65 -1.51 33.08
C ASN A 238 21.66 -0.39 33.40
N SER A 239 21.91 0.81 32.91
CA SER A 239 21.02 1.96 33.15
C SER A 239 19.84 1.95 32.18
N LYS A 240 18.63 2.15 32.71
CA LYS A 240 17.38 2.30 31.97
C LYS A 240 16.76 3.65 32.30
N THR A 241 16.68 4.54 31.32
CA THR A 241 16.07 5.86 31.47
C THR A 241 14.86 6.00 30.57
N ARG A 242 13.79 6.60 31.10
CA ARG A 242 12.61 6.94 30.29
C ARG A 242 12.87 8.26 29.59
N GLN A 243 12.75 8.26 28.28
CA GLN A 243 12.86 9.45 27.44
C GLN A 243 11.62 9.59 26.57
N TYR A 244 11.46 10.75 25.91
CA TYR A 244 10.38 11.02 24.99
C TYR A 244 10.94 11.24 23.59
N ARG A 245 10.18 10.81 22.58
CA ARG A 245 10.53 11.03 21.20
C ARG A 245 10.31 12.49 20.85
N GLU A 246 11.37 13.22 20.54
CA GLU A 246 11.32 14.62 20.16
C GLU A 246 11.33 14.79 18.65
N ASN A 247 10.93 15.99 18.17
CA ASN A 247 10.92 16.36 16.75
C ASN A 247 10.24 15.34 15.83
N ASN A 248 9.05 14.82 16.22
CA ASN A 248 8.37 13.74 15.51
C ASN A 248 6.95 14.11 15.02
N ARG A 249 6.60 15.41 15.03
CA ARG A 249 5.27 15.89 14.63
C ARG A 249 5.00 15.66 13.15
N THR A 250 3.77 15.26 12.85
CA THR A 250 3.28 15.06 11.48
C THR A 250 1.97 15.80 11.25
N ASN A 251 1.83 16.44 10.09
CA ASN A 251 0.58 16.98 9.57
C ASN A 251 0.38 16.42 8.17
N LEU A 252 -0.73 15.73 7.95
CA LEU A 252 -1.08 15.10 6.69
C LEU A 252 -2.42 15.63 6.18
N PHE A 253 -2.45 16.06 4.93
CA PHE A 253 -3.67 16.33 4.19
C PHE A 253 -3.68 15.56 2.88
N GLN A 254 -4.79 14.87 2.62
CA GLN A 254 -5.03 14.15 1.38
C GLN A 254 -6.41 14.51 0.84
N LEU A 255 -6.50 14.69 -0.47
CA LEU A 255 -7.74 14.86 -1.19
C LEU A 255 -7.71 13.97 -2.43
N GLU A 256 -8.80 13.27 -2.67
CA GLU A 256 -9.02 12.43 -3.84
C GLU A 256 -10.39 12.76 -4.42
N TRP A 257 -10.42 13.21 -5.68
CA TRP A 257 -11.63 13.48 -6.42
C TRP A 257 -11.66 12.58 -7.65
N SER A 258 -12.65 11.69 -7.69
CA SER A 258 -12.76 10.64 -8.71
C SER A 258 -14.10 10.73 -9.44
N HIS A 259 -14.05 10.53 -10.76
CA HIS A 259 -15.20 10.43 -11.64
C HIS A 259 -15.20 9.09 -12.35
N LEU A 260 -16.33 8.43 -12.41
CA LEU A 260 -16.54 7.19 -13.16
C LEU A 260 -17.69 7.39 -14.13
N PHE A 261 -17.40 7.20 -15.41
CA PHE A 261 -18.38 7.15 -16.47
C PHE A 261 -18.48 5.71 -16.99
N ARG A 262 -19.70 5.17 -17.10
CA ARG A 262 -19.95 3.84 -17.59
C ARG A 262 -20.96 3.90 -18.73
N PHE A 263 -20.51 3.66 -19.96
CA PHE A 263 -21.30 3.69 -21.17
C PHE A 263 -21.88 2.32 -21.54
N GLY A 264 -21.41 1.25 -20.89
CA GLY A 264 -21.81 -0.13 -21.10
C GLY A 264 -21.33 -1.06 -20.01
N ARG A 265 -21.56 -2.38 -20.13
CA ARG A 265 -21.15 -3.37 -19.11
C ARG A 265 -19.65 -3.35 -18.84
N ASN A 266 -18.82 -3.12 -19.87
CA ASN A 266 -17.36 -3.13 -19.80
C ASN A 266 -16.74 -1.92 -20.54
N ASP A 267 -17.48 -0.82 -20.65
CA ASP A 267 -17.01 0.43 -21.24
C ASP A 267 -17.03 1.50 -20.15
N GLU A 268 -15.86 1.75 -19.56
CA GLU A 268 -15.67 2.63 -18.41
C GLU A 268 -14.59 3.67 -18.69
N MET A 269 -14.84 4.91 -18.31
CA MET A 269 -13.86 5.98 -18.26
C MET A 269 -13.73 6.51 -16.84
N VAL A 270 -12.52 6.69 -16.38
CA VAL A 270 -12.18 7.17 -15.04
C VAL A 270 -11.34 8.42 -15.15
N GLY A 271 -11.72 9.46 -14.41
CA GLY A 271 -10.88 10.64 -14.18
C GLY A 271 -10.60 10.79 -12.69
N LYS A 272 -9.37 11.12 -12.32
CA LYS A 272 -8.97 11.25 -10.92
C LYS A 272 -8.00 12.40 -10.73
N VAL A 273 -8.23 13.18 -9.68
CA VAL A 273 -7.30 14.20 -9.16
C VAL A 273 -6.96 13.83 -7.72
N CYS A 274 -5.67 13.77 -7.41
CA CYS A 274 -5.18 13.50 -6.06
C CYS A 274 -4.24 14.61 -5.61
N LEU A 275 -4.41 15.04 -4.37
CA LEU A 275 -3.52 15.96 -3.67
C LEU A 275 -3.02 15.27 -2.41
N HIS A 276 -1.72 15.32 -2.20
CA HIS A 276 -1.08 14.84 -0.98
C HIS A 276 -0.15 15.94 -0.46
N ASN A 277 -0.30 16.30 0.79
CA ASN A 277 0.56 17.27 1.47
C ASN A 277 0.90 16.71 2.85
N CYS A 278 2.18 16.46 3.09
CA CYS A 278 2.67 15.91 4.33
C CYS A 278 3.85 16.73 4.85
N TYR A 279 3.65 17.41 5.97
CA TYR A 279 4.72 18.07 6.71
C TYR A 279 5.13 17.18 7.88
N ARG A 280 6.40 16.82 7.94
CA ARG A 280 6.98 15.98 8.98
C ARG A 280 8.14 16.71 9.65
N ARG A 281 8.24 16.58 10.96
CA ARG A 281 9.50 16.73 11.68
C ARG A 281 10.12 15.35 11.75
N LEU A 282 11.41 15.25 11.46
CA LEU A 282 12.14 13.99 11.42
C LEU A 282 12.88 13.81 12.75
N PRO A 283 12.57 12.77 13.51
CA PRO A 283 13.12 12.63 14.87
C PRO A 283 14.60 12.21 14.89
N GLY A 284 15.14 11.77 13.77
CA GLY A 284 16.49 11.22 13.70
C GLY A 284 16.69 9.93 14.49
N GLN A 285 17.89 9.39 14.44
CA GLN A 285 18.29 8.21 15.21
C GLN A 285 18.55 8.62 16.66
N VAL A 286 18.10 7.81 17.61
CA VAL A 286 18.48 7.96 19.02
C VAL A 286 19.91 7.49 19.20
N VAL A 287 20.80 8.40 19.52
CA VAL A 287 22.23 8.15 19.76
C VAL A 287 22.54 8.47 21.22
N LEU A 288 23.27 7.55 21.89
CA LEU A 288 23.72 7.77 23.26
C LEU A 288 24.62 9.02 23.35
N TYR A 289 24.41 9.81 24.40
CA TYR A 289 25.19 11.02 24.68
C TYR A 289 25.04 12.18 23.65
N ASN A 290 24.09 12.06 22.71
CA ASN A 290 23.77 13.19 21.84
C ASN A 290 22.89 14.18 22.58
N THR A 291 23.43 15.36 22.89
CA THR A 291 22.72 16.45 23.55
C THR A 291 22.15 17.48 22.58
N SER A 292 22.46 17.35 21.30
CA SER A 292 21.95 18.27 20.27
C SER A 292 20.55 17.88 19.83
N PRO A 293 19.55 18.77 19.95
CA PRO A 293 18.21 18.47 19.48
C PRO A 293 18.20 18.31 17.96
N ASN A 294 17.57 17.28 17.46
CA ASN A 294 17.33 17.13 16.03
C ASN A 294 16.27 18.14 15.55
N ASN A 295 16.58 18.91 14.52
CA ASN A 295 15.71 19.94 13.94
C ASN A 295 15.40 19.72 12.47
N GLU A 296 15.53 18.49 12.00
CA GLU A 296 15.22 18.11 10.64
C GLU A 296 13.71 18.19 10.36
N ARG A 297 13.37 18.64 9.16
CA ARG A 297 11.98 18.83 8.71
C ARG A 297 11.87 18.46 7.25
N GLN A 298 10.73 17.88 6.88
CA GLN A 298 10.42 17.52 5.50
C GLN A 298 9.01 17.96 5.15
N LEU A 299 8.85 18.50 3.96
CA LEU A 299 7.57 18.79 3.34
C LEU A 299 7.49 18.07 2.01
N ASP A 300 6.53 17.17 1.90
CA ASP A 300 6.20 16.42 0.69
C ASP A 300 4.86 16.90 0.16
N GLN A 301 4.84 17.35 -1.10
CA GLN A 301 3.61 17.75 -1.78
C GLN A 301 3.53 17.01 -3.11
N GLU A 302 2.43 16.34 -3.35
CA GLU A 302 2.20 15.60 -4.59
C GLU A 302 0.84 15.97 -5.18
N TYR A 303 0.85 16.27 -6.47
CA TYR A 303 -0.32 16.58 -7.29
C TYR A 303 -0.37 15.57 -8.42
N THR A 304 -1.47 14.84 -8.54
CA THR A 304 -1.63 13.81 -9.57
C THR A 304 -2.93 13.99 -10.32
N LEU A 305 -2.86 13.94 -11.63
CA LEU A 305 -3.97 13.79 -12.55
C LEU A 305 -3.86 12.43 -13.22
N ALA A 306 -4.92 11.64 -13.22
CA ALA A 306 -4.96 10.33 -13.84
C ALA A 306 -6.24 10.15 -14.65
N LEU A 307 -6.13 9.53 -15.81
CA LEU A 307 -7.19 9.18 -16.72
C LEU A 307 -7.08 7.71 -17.09
N GLY A 308 -8.19 7.00 -17.10
CA GLY A 308 -8.26 5.62 -17.54
C GLY A 308 -9.47 5.43 -18.43
N TRP A 309 -9.31 4.66 -19.49
CA TRP A 309 -10.40 4.25 -20.36
C TRP A 309 -10.25 2.76 -20.68
N ARG A 310 -11.36 2.03 -20.61
CA ARG A 310 -11.43 0.62 -20.95
C ARG A 310 -12.68 0.36 -21.78
N LYS A 311 -12.51 -0.38 -22.87
CA LYS A 311 -13.58 -0.78 -23.76
C LYS A 311 -13.48 -2.23 -24.16
N ASN A 312 -14.60 -2.92 -24.14
CA ASN A 312 -14.73 -4.28 -24.67
C ASN A 312 -15.57 -4.25 -25.94
N CYS A 313 -14.98 -4.63 -27.08
CA CYS A 313 -15.60 -4.64 -28.38
C CYS A 313 -16.02 -6.07 -28.76
N GLY A 314 -17.31 -6.36 -28.68
CA GLY A 314 -17.89 -7.63 -29.14
C GLY A 314 -17.38 -8.90 -28.45
N GLY A 315 -16.79 -8.79 -27.25
CA GLY A 315 -16.30 -9.91 -26.45
C GLY A 315 -14.96 -10.49 -26.92
N LYS A 316 -14.51 -10.21 -28.15
CA LYS A 316 -13.22 -10.69 -28.67
C LYS A 316 -12.08 -9.73 -28.45
N TRP A 317 -12.34 -8.44 -28.49
CA TRP A 317 -11.33 -7.40 -28.34
C TRP A 317 -11.56 -6.62 -27.08
N GLU A 318 -10.50 -6.39 -26.32
CA GLU A 318 -10.52 -5.50 -25.18
C GLU A 318 -9.36 -4.52 -25.30
N THR A 319 -9.67 -3.24 -25.14
CA THR A 319 -8.69 -2.15 -25.19
C THR A 319 -8.73 -1.35 -23.90
N SER A 320 -7.57 -0.99 -23.40
CA SER A 320 -7.47 -0.03 -22.28
C SER A 320 -6.35 0.97 -22.54
N VAL A 321 -6.59 2.21 -22.12
CA VAL A 321 -5.62 3.30 -22.18
C VAL A 321 -5.59 3.98 -20.83
N HIS A 322 -4.40 4.27 -20.34
CA HIS A 322 -4.21 5.02 -19.10
C HIS A 322 -3.21 6.14 -19.32
N ALA A 323 -3.45 7.26 -18.70
CA ALA A 323 -2.53 8.39 -18.66
C ALA A 323 -2.42 8.92 -17.23
N ARG A 324 -1.24 9.34 -16.82
CA ARG A 324 -0.98 9.98 -15.54
C ARG A 324 0.02 11.11 -15.71
N TRP A 325 -0.26 12.21 -15.06
CA TRP A 325 0.70 13.27 -14.85
C TRP A 325 0.82 13.54 -13.36
N GLY A 326 2.06 13.61 -12.86
CA GLY A 326 2.37 13.85 -11.45
C GLY A 326 3.40 14.95 -11.31
N LEU A 327 3.22 15.77 -10.27
CA LEU A 327 4.16 16.81 -9.87
C LEU A 327 4.43 16.67 -8.38
N ASN A 328 5.68 16.39 -8.02
CA ASN A 328 6.13 16.19 -6.65
C ASN A 328 7.11 17.28 -6.25
N PHE A 329 6.88 17.87 -5.09
CA PHE A 329 7.82 18.78 -4.43
C PHE A 329 8.26 18.14 -3.12
N ASN A 330 9.55 17.97 -2.97
CA ASN A 330 10.16 17.53 -1.73
C ASN A 330 11.07 18.64 -1.22
N ARG A 331 10.84 19.07 0.00
CA ARG A 331 11.66 20.09 0.66
C ARG A 331 12.15 19.56 1.99
N TYR A 332 13.46 19.37 2.08
CA TYR A 332 14.15 19.02 3.31
C TYR A 332 14.84 20.24 3.89
N LYS A 333 14.80 20.38 5.21
CA LYS A 333 15.51 21.40 5.95
C LYS A 333 16.06 20.80 7.24
N ASP A 334 17.37 20.95 7.44
CA ASP A 334 18.05 20.69 8.71
C ASP A 334 18.60 21.99 9.27
N ILE A 335 18.30 22.27 10.53
CA ILE A 335 18.80 23.45 11.24
C ILE A 335 19.84 22.95 12.25
N ASN A 336 21.11 23.07 11.88
CA ASN A 336 22.22 22.59 12.68
C ASN A 336 23.41 23.57 12.56
N PRO A 337 24.00 24.01 13.68
CA PRO A 337 25.18 24.93 13.68
C PRO A 337 26.39 24.38 12.94
N ILE A 338 26.48 23.07 12.69
CA ILE A 338 27.58 22.46 11.93
C ILE A 338 27.64 22.94 10.47
N TYR A 339 26.52 23.43 9.93
CA TYR A 339 26.49 23.96 8.57
C TYR A 339 26.98 25.41 8.55
N PRO A 340 27.71 25.82 7.51
CA PRO A 340 28.27 27.20 7.42
C PRO A 340 27.22 28.30 7.56
N GLN A 341 25.98 28.06 7.13
CA GLN A 341 24.85 28.99 7.22
C GLN A 341 23.89 28.66 8.37
N GLY A 342 24.28 27.78 9.31
CA GLY A 342 23.43 27.30 10.38
C GLY A 342 22.26 26.43 9.93
N ASN A 343 22.15 26.13 8.63
CA ASN A 343 21.13 25.26 8.09
C ASN A 343 21.49 24.69 6.71
N ARG A 344 20.93 23.50 6.42
CA ARG A 344 20.96 22.89 5.09
C ARG A 344 19.53 22.86 4.55
N LYS A 345 19.35 23.25 3.28
CA LYS A 345 18.05 23.26 2.59
C LYS A 345 18.20 22.54 1.26
N GLU A 346 17.40 21.52 1.06
CA GLU A 346 17.30 20.78 -0.20
C GLU A 346 15.87 20.90 -0.72
N ASN A 347 15.74 21.28 -1.98
CA ASN A 347 14.45 21.35 -2.65
C ASN A 347 14.54 20.55 -3.93
N TYR A 348 13.63 19.62 -4.07
CA TYR A 348 13.50 18.80 -5.28
C TYR A 348 12.12 19.00 -5.87
N ARG A 349 12.08 19.08 -7.20
CA ARG A 349 10.87 19.08 -8.00
C ARG A 349 10.97 17.95 -9.00
N GLN A 350 10.09 16.99 -8.89
CA GLN A 350 9.95 15.88 -9.82
C GLN A 350 8.67 16.07 -10.64
N SER A 351 8.76 15.87 -11.96
CA SER A 351 7.61 15.77 -12.84
C SER A 351 7.61 14.42 -13.53
N ASP A 352 6.46 13.75 -13.52
CA ASP A 352 6.26 12.42 -14.05
C ASP A 352 5.08 12.42 -15.02
N SER A 353 5.34 12.05 -16.27
CA SER A 353 4.30 11.78 -17.25
C SER A 353 4.32 10.30 -17.61
N TYR A 354 3.18 9.67 -17.63
CA TYR A 354 3.01 8.26 -17.95
C TYR A 354 1.81 8.05 -18.86
N MET A 355 1.97 7.20 -19.86
CA MET A 355 0.91 6.76 -20.75
C MET A 355 1.06 5.27 -21.03
N SER A 356 -0.04 4.55 -21.07
CA SER A 356 -0.06 3.14 -21.45
C SER A 356 -1.25 2.81 -22.33
N GLY A 357 -1.04 1.88 -23.25
CA GLY A 357 -2.07 1.28 -24.08
C GLY A 357 -1.96 -0.23 -24.06
N LYS A 358 -3.10 -0.92 -23.95
CA LYS A 358 -3.19 -2.38 -24.03
C LYS A 358 -4.31 -2.79 -24.95
N VAL A 359 -4.02 -3.78 -25.78
CA VAL A 359 -4.99 -4.47 -26.62
C VAL A 359 -4.92 -5.96 -26.31
N SER A 360 -6.07 -6.57 -26.05
CA SER A 360 -6.20 -8.02 -25.88
C SER A 360 -7.16 -8.58 -26.92
N TYR A 361 -6.79 -9.69 -27.52
CA TYR A 361 -7.60 -10.42 -28.50
C TYR A 361 -7.88 -11.84 -28.01
N ARG A 362 -9.13 -12.23 -28.03
CA ARG A 362 -9.59 -13.58 -27.65
C ARG A 362 -10.05 -14.34 -28.87
N PRO A 363 -9.16 -15.08 -29.57
CA PRO A 363 -9.54 -15.89 -30.73
C PRO A 363 -10.51 -17.02 -30.37
N SER A 364 -10.38 -17.58 -29.17
CA SER A 364 -11.27 -18.58 -28.60
C SER A 364 -11.58 -18.26 -27.14
N LYS A 365 -12.40 -19.07 -26.49
CA LYS A 365 -12.68 -18.95 -25.04
C LYS A 365 -11.47 -19.28 -24.18
N GLU A 366 -10.56 -20.07 -24.70
CA GLU A 366 -9.39 -20.60 -24.00
C GLU A 366 -8.14 -19.70 -24.20
N TRP A 367 -8.02 -19.04 -25.34
CA TRP A 367 -6.83 -18.26 -25.69
C TRP A 367 -7.07 -16.76 -25.59
N THR A 368 -6.10 -16.08 -24.99
CA THR A 368 -6.00 -14.62 -24.96
C THR A 368 -4.59 -14.20 -25.39
N LEU A 369 -4.52 -13.39 -26.42
CA LEU A 369 -3.30 -12.74 -26.87
C LEU A 369 -3.37 -11.27 -26.44
N SER A 370 -2.28 -10.72 -25.93
CA SER A 370 -2.27 -9.35 -25.43
C SER A 370 -0.98 -8.64 -25.86
N TRP A 371 -1.12 -7.39 -26.22
CA TRP A 371 -0.01 -6.46 -26.40
C TRP A 371 -0.25 -5.24 -25.53
N ALA A 372 0.77 -4.85 -24.76
CA ALA A 372 0.75 -3.64 -23.95
C ALA A 372 2.01 -2.82 -24.24
N SER A 373 1.86 -1.51 -24.27
CA SER A 373 2.95 -0.57 -24.45
C SER A 373 2.80 0.58 -23.49
N ASP A 374 3.86 0.86 -22.73
CA ASP A 374 3.92 1.92 -21.73
C ASP A 374 5.07 2.87 -22.07
N GLY A 375 4.83 4.16 -21.92
CA GLY A 375 5.82 5.21 -22.00
C GLY A 375 5.81 6.07 -20.72
N SER A 376 6.97 6.40 -20.20
CA SER A 376 7.09 7.40 -19.14
C SER A 376 8.21 8.38 -19.39
N TYR A 377 7.97 9.63 -19.02
CA TYR A 377 8.97 10.69 -19.01
C TYR A 377 9.04 11.27 -17.60
N ASN A 378 10.22 11.16 -16.99
CA ASN A 378 10.47 11.57 -15.62
C ASN A 378 11.57 12.63 -15.62
N THR A 379 11.38 13.71 -14.85
CA THR A 379 12.38 14.76 -14.68
C THR A 379 12.58 15.04 -13.21
N LEU A 380 13.80 15.37 -12.83
CA LEU A 380 14.17 15.83 -11.50
C LEU A 380 14.96 17.11 -11.57
N HIS A 381 14.53 18.12 -10.83
CA HIS A 381 15.25 19.37 -10.60
C HIS A 381 15.56 19.49 -9.12
N GLY A 382 16.79 19.77 -8.77
CA GLY A 382 17.25 20.04 -7.42
C GLY A 382 17.95 21.38 -7.32
N ASN A 383 18.11 21.90 -6.12
CA ASN A 383 18.94 23.05 -5.86
C ASN A 383 20.41 22.67 -5.59
N GLU A 384 20.74 21.40 -5.59
CA GLU A 384 22.10 20.87 -5.50
C GLU A 384 22.73 20.83 -6.89
N TYR A 385 24.02 21.19 -6.98
CA TYR A 385 24.75 21.42 -8.23
C TYR A 385 24.79 20.23 -9.20
N THR A 386 24.62 19.01 -8.70
CA THR A 386 24.71 17.76 -9.48
C THR A 386 23.38 17.21 -9.94
N VAL A 387 22.27 17.64 -9.35
CA VAL A 387 20.91 17.15 -9.68
C VAL A 387 20.16 18.13 -10.58
N ASP A 388 20.87 19.08 -11.22
CA ASP A 388 20.21 20.02 -12.11
C ASP A 388 19.78 19.34 -13.41
N GLN A 389 18.45 19.16 -13.55
CA GLN A 389 17.76 18.66 -14.73
C GLN A 389 18.16 17.24 -15.19
N ALA A 390 18.09 16.27 -14.29
CA ALA A 390 18.09 14.86 -14.72
C ALA A 390 16.74 14.49 -15.35
N SER A 391 16.77 13.73 -16.43
CA SER A 391 15.57 13.21 -17.08
C SER A 391 15.76 11.78 -17.56
N ARG A 392 14.63 11.04 -17.61
CA ARG A 392 14.60 9.66 -18.10
C ARG A 392 13.34 9.42 -18.91
N ILE A 393 13.51 8.83 -20.09
CA ILE A 393 12.44 8.24 -20.88
C ILE A 393 12.51 6.72 -20.69
N THR A 394 11.40 6.11 -20.32
CA THR A 394 11.29 4.64 -20.23
C THR A 394 10.17 4.18 -21.14
N LEU A 395 10.49 3.26 -22.06
CA LEU A 395 9.55 2.61 -22.96
C LEU A 395 9.51 1.12 -22.61
N THR A 396 8.32 0.58 -22.38
CA THR A 396 8.13 -0.84 -22.06
C THR A 396 7.08 -1.44 -22.97
N HIS A 397 7.43 -2.52 -23.68
CA HIS A 397 6.54 -3.26 -24.56
C HIS A 397 6.42 -4.69 -24.06
N ALA A 398 5.21 -5.18 -23.93
CA ALA A 398 4.92 -6.53 -23.46
C ALA A 398 4.01 -7.26 -24.44
N LEU A 399 4.46 -8.42 -24.90
CA LEU A 399 3.64 -9.39 -25.64
C LEU A 399 3.31 -10.52 -24.69
N GLY A 400 2.03 -10.85 -24.57
CA GLY A 400 1.54 -11.90 -23.69
C GLY A 400 0.61 -12.86 -24.39
N SER A 401 0.67 -14.12 -23.99
CA SER A 401 -0.26 -15.17 -24.40
C SER A 401 -0.71 -15.92 -23.16
N SER A 402 -2.00 -16.14 -23.03
CA SER A 402 -2.60 -16.93 -21.95
C SER A 402 -3.53 -18.00 -22.51
N TYR A 403 -3.33 -19.21 -22.03
CA TYR A 403 -4.23 -20.35 -22.30
C TYR A 403 -4.94 -20.72 -21.01
N HIS A 404 -6.25 -20.82 -21.05
CA HIS A 404 -7.08 -21.14 -19.91
C HIS A 404 -8.11 -22.22 -20.26
N ASN A 405 -8.13 -23.31 -19.48
CA ASN A 405 -9.19 -24.30 -19.53
C ASN A 405 -9.64 -24.66 -18.11
N ARG A 406 -10.51 -25.66 -17.97
CA ARG A 406 -11.04 -26.09 -16.66
C ARG A 406 -9.96 -26.64 -15.71
N VAL A 407 -8.87 -27.17 -16.24
CA VAL A 407 -7.82 -27.87 -15.48
C VAL A 407 -6.59 -27.00 -15.29
N ALA A 408 -6.19 -26.24 -16.30
CA ALA A 408 -4.93 -25.52 -16.29
C ALA A 408 -5.08 -24.10 -16.83
N THR A 409 -4.27 -23.22 -16.32
CA THR A 409 -4.03 -21.88 -16.89
C THR A 409 -2.52 -21.70 -17.04
N ILE A 410 -2.08 -21.34 -18.23
CA ILE A 410 -0.66 -21.08 -18.52
C ILE A 410 -0.58 -19.70 -19.19
N SER A 411 0.29 -18.85 -18.69
CA SER A 411 0.49 -17.49 -19.23
C SER A 411 1.98 -17.22 -19.40
N GLY A 412 2.36 -16.71 -20.55
CA GLY A 412 3.71 -16.31 -20.87
C GLY A 412 3.74 -14.86 -21.35
N TYR A 413 4.78 -14.13 -20.97
CA TYR A 413 5.01 -12.74 -21.38
C TYR A 413 6.47 -12.58 -21.77
N CYS A 414 6.69 -11.85 -22.85
CA CYS A 414 7.99 -11.36 -23.26
C CYS A 414 7.95 -9.84 -23.20
N VAL A 415 8.77 -9.26 -22.35
CA VAL A 415 8.76 -7.81 -22.11
C VAL A 415 10.12 -7.23 -22.47
N MET A 416 10.11 -6.16 -23.26
CA MET A 416 11.28 -5.35 -23.59
C MET A 416 11.12 -3.99 -22.93
N THR A 417 12.13 -3.55 -22.19
CA THR A 417 12.19 -2.20 -21.63
C THR A 417 13.46 -1.49 -22.09
N SER A 418 13.27 -0.26 -22.54
CA SER A 418 14.35 0.65 -22.95
C SER A 418 14.31 1.89 -22.07
N CYS A 419 15.44 2.25 -21.47
CA CYS A 419 15.60 3.44 -20.67
C CYS A 419 16.66 4.33 -21.29
N TYR A 420 16.30 5.60 -21.48
CA TYR A 420 17.17 6.65 -22.01
C TYR A 420 17.34 7.72 -20.95
N ASN A 421 18.59 7.97 -20.55
CA ASN A 421 18.93 8.92 -19.50
C ASN A 421 19.55 10.17 -20.11
N SER A 422 19.23 11.32 -19.55
CA SER A 422 19.82 12.60 -19.94
C SER A 422 20.00 13.51 -18.73
N SER A 423 21.06 14.30 -18.74
CA SER A 423 21.34 15.32 -17.74
C SER A 423 21.84 16.58 -18.43
N ARG A 424 21.43 17.75 -17.94
CA ARG A 424 21.86 19.05 -18.50
C ARG A 424 23.36 19.25 -18.37
N ASN A 425 24.00 18.73 -17.36
CA ASN A 425 25.44 18.90 -17.09
C ASN A 425 26.32 17.93 -17.90
N GLY A 426 25.77 17.20 -18.88
CA GLY A 426 26.51 16.31 -19.79
C GLY A 426 26.96 14.98 -19.17
N GLN A 427 26.85 14.78 -17.86
CA GLN A 427 27.10 13.51 -17.20
C GLN A 427 25.76 12.80 -16.97
N SER A 428 25.30 12.04 -17.94
CA SER A 428 24.10 11.21 -17.82
C SER A 428 24.44 9.82 -17.34
N GLY A 429 23.50 9.16 -16.67
CA GLY A 429 23.58 7.71 -16.47
C GLY A 429 23.55 6.96 -17.81
N GLU A 430 23.96 5.70 -17.81
CA GLU A 430 23.96 4.87 -19.01
C GLU A 430 22.53 4.56 -19.48
N ASP A 431 22.37 4.44 -20.80
CA ASP A 431 21.14 3.91 -21.41
C ASP A 431 21.16 2.39 -21.39
N PHE A 432 20.00 1.78 -21.23
CA PHE A 432 19.92 0.32 -21.19
C PHE A 432 18.65 -0.25 -21.81
N HIS A 433 18.80 -1.48 -22.32
CA HIS A 433 17.75 -2.28 -22.90
C HIS A 433 17.71 -3.64 -22.21
N GLN A 434 16.55 -4.05 -21.73
CA GLN A 434 16.40 -5.29 -20.97
C GLN A 434 15.23 -6.12 -21.48
N TRP A 435 15.48 -7.39 -21.72
CA TRP A 435 14.46 -8.40 -21.97
C TRP A 435 14.09 -9.12 -20.68
N SER A 436 12.79 -9.26 -20.44
CA SER A 436 12.24 -9.87 -19.24
C SER A 436 11.22 -10.94 -19.62
N PRO A 437 11.65 -12.21 -19.78
CA PRO A 437 10.73 -13.32 -19.97
C PRO A 437 10.04 -13.67 -18.65
N ILE A 438 8.74 -13.98 -18.73
CA ILE A 438 7.90 -14.36 -17.61
C ILE A 438 7.05 -15.54 -18.03
N LEU A 439 7.02 -16.57 -17.20
CA LEU A 439 6.18 -17.74 -17.40
C LEU A 439 5.46 -18.06 -16.08
N MET A 440 4.17 -18.32 -16.14
CA MET A 440 3.40 -18.73 -14.98
C MET A 440 2.32 -19.73 -15.35
N GLY A 441 2.02 -20.60 -14.41
CA GLY A 441 1.02 -21.63 -14.60
C GLY A 441 0.29 -21.97 -13.32
N SER A 442 -0.93 -22.43 -13.48
CA SER A 442 -1.71 -23.06 -12.44
C SER A 442 -2.39 -24.32 -12.97
N ILE A 443 -2.46 -25.34 -12.15
CA ILE A 443 -3.11 -26.61 -12.48
C ILE A 443 -4.06 -27.00 -11.34
N ARG A 444 -5.25 -27.47 -11.71
CA ARG A 444 -6.24 -28.07 -10.81
C ARG A 444 -6.23 -29.59 -11.02
N PRO A 445 -5.40 -30.32 -10.29
CA PRO A 445 -5.27 -31.77 -10.49
C PRO A 445 -6.56 -32.51 -10.20
N PHE A 446 -7.41 -31.95 -9.33
CA PHE A 446 -8.68 -32.51 -8.92
C PHE A 446 -9.78 -31.46 -8.98
N THR A 447 -10.63 -31.49 -10.00
CA THR A 447 -11.68 -30.49 -10.21
C THR A 447 -12.69 -30.40 -9.04
N TYR A 448 -12.88 -31.46 -8.29
CA TYR A 448 -13.81 -31.53 -7.14
C TYR A 448 -13.17 -31.16 -5.79
N LYS A 449 -11.85 -31.08 -5.69
CA LYS A 449 -11.13 -30.84 -4.41
C LYS A 449 -10.73 -29.40 -4.16
N ASN A 450 -10.99 -28.47 -5.09
CA ASN A 450 -10.61 -27.05 -5.00
C ASN A 450 -9.13 -26.84 -4.62
N LEU A 451 -8.27 -27.76 -5.09
CA LEU A 451 -6.83 -27.71 -4.93
C LEU A 451 -6.22 -27.11 -6.20
N ILE A 452 -5.40 -26.08 -6.05
CA ILE A 452 -4.70 -25.42 -7.14
C ILE A 452 -3.22 -25.44 -6.84
N LEU A 453 -2.43 -25.98 -7.77
CA LEU A 453 -0.98 -25.86 -7.77
C LEU A 453 -0.62 -24.69 -8.67
N LYS A 454 0.29 -23.83 -8.22
CA LYS A 454 0.77 -22.65 -8.95
C LYS A 454 2.28 -22.66 -9.04
N MET A 455 2.81 -22.15 -10.15
CA MET A 455 4.25 -21.92 -10.31
C MET A 455 4.48 -20.72 -11.22
N TYR A 456 5.60 -20.04 -11.02
CA TYR A 456 6.03 -18.96 -11.89
C TYR A 456 7.55 -18.85 -11.97
N TYR A 457 8.00 -18.35 -13.10
CA TYR A 457 9.34 -17.84 -13.34
C TYR A 457 9.25 -16.40 -13.85
N LYS A 458 10.11 -15.51 -13.32
CA LYS A 458 10.21 -14.13 -13.77
C LYS A 458 11.65 -13.68 -13.82
N ASN A 459 12.01 -12.98 -14.90
CA ASN A 459 13.17 -12.14 -14.96
C ASN A 459 12.71 -10.68 -14.92
N THR A 460 13.13 -9.94 -13.94
CA THR A 460 12.75 -8.53 -13.76
C THR A 460 13.99 -7.68 -13.52
N PHE A 461 13.89 -6.38 -13.70
CA PHE A 461 15.00 -5.49 -13.43
C PHE A 461 14.52 -4.19 -12.78
N ARG A 462 15.46 -3.51 -12.13
CA ARG A 462 15.26 -2.21 -11.52
C ARG A 462 16.31 -1.22 -12.04
N PRO A 463 15.93 -0.12 -12.71
CA PRO A 463 16.87 0.93 -13.06
C PRO A 463 17.36 1.66 -11.81
N PRO A 464 18.60 2.21 -11.81
CA PRO A 464 19.06 3.10 -10.75
C PRO A 464 18.11 4.29 -10.59
N SER A 465 17.85 4.73 -9.36
CA SER A 465 17.10 5.96 -9.09
C SER A 465 17.91 7.20 -9.41
N PHE A 466 17.27 8.35 -9.51
CA PHE A 466 18.00 9.60 -9.73
C PHE A 466 18.94 9.95 -8.57
N THR A 467 18.57 9.64 -7.34
CA THR A 467 19.47 9.82 -6.19
C THR A 467 20.69 8.91 -6.26
N GLU A 468 20.52 7.63 -6.64
CA GLU A 468 21.64 6.70 -6.82
C GLU A 468 22.59 7.12 -7.95
N THR A 469 22.06 7.77 -8.99
CA THR A 469 22.85 8.20 -10.17
C THR A 469 23.48 9.57 -10.00
N TYR A 470 22.76 10.54 -9.46
CA TYR A 470 23.12 11.98 -9.57
C TYR A 470 23.37 12.70 -8.25
N TYR A 471 23.11 12.06 -7.08
CA TYR A 471 23.29 12.76 -5.81
C TYR A 471 24.75 13.02 -5.50
N TYR A 472 25.08 14.28 -5.10
CA TYR A 472 26.44 14.83 -5.04
C TYR A 472 27.46 13.97 -4.27
N HIS A 473 27.09 13.41 -3.13
CA HIS A 473 28.01 12.63 -2.28
C HIS A 473 27.90 11.12 -2.46
N LEU A 474 26.89 10.64 -3.17
CA LEU A 474 26.52 9.22 -3.23
C LEU A 474 26.45 8.69 -4.66
N GLY A 475 26.07 9.55 -5.62
CA GLY A 475 25.69 9.15 -6.97
C GLY A 475 26.85 8.62 -7.80
N SER A 476 26.51 7.69 -8.70
CA SER A 476 27.42 7.18 -9.72
C SER A 476 26.66 7.05 -11.04
N THR A 477 27.20 7.66 -12.10
CA THR A 477 26.59 7.62 -13.43
C THR A 477 26.81 6.29 -14.16
N ASN A 478 27.76 5.47 -13.68
CA ASN A 478 28.13 4.19 -14.31
C ASN A 478 27.38 3.00 -13.69
N LEU A 479 26.20 3.23 -13.10
CA LEU A 479 25.42 2.17 -12.47
C LEU A 479 24.66 1.36 -13.52
N LEU A 480 24.80 0.04 -13.43
CA LEU A 480 23.97 -0.91 -14.16
C LEU A 480 22.62 -1.13 -13.45
N PRO A 481 21.57 -1.50 -14.18
CA PRO A 481 20.31 -1.89 -13.55
C PRO A 481 20.45 -3.20 -12.78
N GLU A 482 19.80 -3.30 -11.63
CA GLU A 482 19.70 -4.57 -10.89
C GLU A 482 18.84 -5.57 -11.65
N ARG A 483 19.29 -6.80 -11.78
CA ARG A 483 18.56 -7.90 -12.42
C ARG A 483 18.11 -8.91 -11.39
N THR A 484 16.85 -9.32 -11.45
CA THR A 484 16.26 -10.24 -10.50
C THR A 484 15.64 -11.43 -11.21
N PHE A 485 16.11 -12.63 -10.86
CA PHE A 485 15.52 -13.91 -11.29
C PHE A 485 14.68 -14.46 -10.14
N GLN A 486 13.42 -14.74 -10.40
CA GLN A 486 12.46 -15.19 -9.39
C GLN A 486 11.79 -16.48 -9.84
N TRP A 487 11.80 -17.45 -8.94
CA TRP A 487 11.06 -18.70 -9.04
C TRP A 487 10.12 -18.81 -7.85
N GLY A 488 8.94 -19.27 -8.08
CA GLY A 488 8.02 -19.54 -7.00
C GLY A 488 7.02 -20.63 -7.35
N GLY A 489 6.62 -21.37 -6.34
CA GLY A 489 5.62 -22.40 -6.46
C GLY A 489 4.82 -22.54 -5.18
N GLY A 490 3.58 -23.00 -5.28
CA GLY A 490 2.76 -23.18 -4.09
C GLY A 490 1.41 -23.83 -4.37
N ILE A 491 0.71 -24.03 -3.30
CA ILE A 491 -0.54 -24.75 -3.21
C ILE A 491 -1.59 -23.82 -2.62
N VAL A 492 -2.73 -23.72 -3.27
CA VAL A 492 -3.93 -23.05 -2.75
C VAL A 492 -5.02 -24.10 -2.57
N TRP A 493 -5.51 -24.23 -1.36
CA TRP A 493 -6.61 -25.12 -1.05
C TRP A 493 -7.74 -24.34 -0.39
N GLN A 494 -8.89 -24.29 -1.07
CA GLN A 494 -10.07 -23.58 -0.58
C GLN A 494 -11.26 -24.53 -0.57
N LYS A 495 -11.96 -24.62 0.56
CA LYS A 495 -13.10 -25.53 0.71
C LYS A 495 -14.17 -24.92 1.61
N LYS A 496 -15.43 -25.13 1.26
CA LYS A 496 -16.57 -25.03 2.15
C LYS A 496 -16.72 -26.38 2.87
N ILE A 497 -16.50 -26.43 4.17
CA ILE A 497 -16.55 -27.67 4.96
C ILE A 497 -17.99 -28.00 5.33
N ALA A 498 -18.73 -27.02 5.87
CA ALA A 498 -20.10 -27.15 6.29
C ALA A 498 -20.83 -25.80 6.14
N SER A 499 -22.13 -25.74 6.38
CA SER A 499 -22.89 -24.48 6.40
C SER A 499 -22.38 -23.49 7.45
N TRP A 500 -21.98 -24.01 8.61
CA TRP A 500 -21.40 -23.21 9.71
C TRP A 500 -19.89 -22.93 9.53
N TRP A 501 -19.21 -23.64 8.60
CA TRP A 501 -17.82 -23.38 8.20
C TRP A 501 -17.76 -23.13 6.68
N PRO A 502 -18.23 -21.96 6.24
CA PRO A 502 -18.40 -21.66 4.82
C PRO A 502 -17.09 -21.44 4.09
N LEU A 503 -16.00 -21.11 4.80
CA LEU A 503 -14.70 -20.86 4.17
C LEU A 503 -13.56 -21.42 5.02
N MET A 504 -12.79 -22.30 4.41
CA MET A 504 -11.45 -22.70 4.80
C MET A 504 -10.53 -22.44 3.61
N ASN A 505 -9.49 -21.64 3.81
CA ASN A 505 -8.50 -21.32 2.80
C ASN A 505 -7.10 -21.48 3.36
N VAL A 506 -6.28 -22.28 2.69
CA VAL A 506 -4.88 -22.57 3.04
C VAL A 506 -4.03 -22.24 1.82
N ILE A 507 -3.01 -21.43 2.00
CA ILE A 507 -2.02 -21.12 0.97
C ILE A 507 -0.64 -21.45 1.53
N CYS A 508 0.08 -22.33 0.83
CA CYS A 508 1.49 -22.61 1.10
C CYS A 508 2.28 -22.22 -0.13
N ASP A 509 3.34 -21.46 0.01
CA ASP A 509 4.23 -21.14 -1.09
C ASP A 509 5.70 -21.15 -0.69
N ALA A 510 6.55 -21.50 -1.65
CA ALA A 510 7.99 -21.41 -1.56
C ALA A 510 8.53 -20.61 -2.74
N PHE A 511 9.62 -19.87 -2.53
CA PHE A 511 10.21 -19.03 -3.55
C PHE A 511 11.73 -18.94 -3.42
N LEU A 512 12.35 -18.67 -4.57
CA LEU A 512 13.78 -18.42 -4.72
C LEU A 512 13.95 -17.15 -5.56
N ASN A 513 14.69 -16.17 -5.05
CA ASN A 513 15.05 -14.95 -5.77
C ASN A 513 16.56 -14.81 -5.81
N SER A 514 17.10 -14.43 -6.97
CA SER A 514 18.51 -14.08 -7.14
C SER A 514 18.59 -12.68 -7.72
N VAL A 515 19.21 -11.76 -6.98
CA VAL A 515 19.47 -10.38 -7.42
C VAL A 515 20.92 -10.28 -7.82
N HIS A 516 21.17 -9.83 -9.03
CA HIS A 516 22.49 -9.54 -9.56
C HIS A 516 22.66 -8.04 -9.74
N ASP A 517 23.90 -7.58 -9.74
CA ASP A 517 24.28 -6.17 -9.90
C ASP A 517 23.55 -5.27 -8.86
N LYS A 518 23.37 -5.80 -7.63
CA LYS A 518 22.66 -5.05 -6.58
C LYS A 518 23.38 -3.75 -6.29
N ILE A 519 22.61 -2.66 -6.33
CA ILE A 519 23.11 -1.32 -6.04
C ILE A 519 23.18 -1.16 -4.51
N ILE A 520 24.39 -0.94 -4.00
CA ILE A 520 24.65 -0.71 -2.58
C ILE A 520 25.44 0.58 -2.40
N SER A 521 25.25 1.24 -1.27
CA SER A 521 26.04 2.39 -0.87
C SER A 521 27.17 1.92 0.03
N ILE A 522 28.41 2.19 -0.36
CA ILE A 522 29.62 1.83 0.37
C ILE A 522 30.33 3.08 0.89
N PRO A 523 30.86 3.07 2.12
CA PRO A 523 31.67 4.14 2.62
C PRO A 523 33.04 4.14 1.91
N VAL A 524 33.41 5.25 1.31
CA VAL A 524 34.76 5.49 0.77
C VAL A 524 35.67 6.02 1.87
N ASN A 525 35.11 6.83 2.75
CA ASN A 525 35.73 7.32 3.98
C ASN A 525 34.64 7.68 5.01
N LEU A 526 35.01 8.25 6.15
CA LEU A 526 34.07 8.61 7.23
C LEU A 526 32.94 9.58 6.81
N HIS A 527 33.12 10.30 5.70
CA HIS A 527 32.19 11.35 5.27
C HIS A 527 31.65 11.17 3.85
N VAL A 528 32.24 10.28 3.05
CA VAL A 528 31.89 10.06 1.66
C VAL A 528 31.44 8.62 1.43
N TRP A 529 30.25 8.49 0.93
CA TRP A 529 29.68 7.20 0.48
C TRP A 529 29.59 7.21 -1.04
N LYS A 530 29.75 6.08 -1.67
CA LYS A 530 29.59 5.93 -3.11
C LYS A 530 28.66 4.75 -3.41
N THR A 531 27.81 4.95 -4.39
CA THR A 531 26.92 3.90 -4.87
C THR A 531 27.59 3.08 -5.95
N ALA A 532 27.50 1.77 -5.87
CA ALA A 532 28.12 0.84 -6.81
C ALA A 532 27.31 -0.44 -6.99
N ASN A 533 27.49 -1.12 -8.14
CA ASN A 533 26.94 -2.46 -8.39
C ASN A 533 27.91 -3.53 -7.90
N LEU A 534 27.87 -3.85 -6.63
CA LEU A 534 28.77 -4.82 -6.03
C LEU A 534 28.05 -6.02 -5.40
N GLY A 535 26.71 -5.97 -5.33
CA GLY A 535 25.96 -6.93 -4.57
C GLY A 535 25.39 -8.07 -5.41
N GLN A 536 25.49 -9.31 -4.90
CA GLN A 536 24.62 -10.42 -5.27
C GLN A 536 23.88 -10.92 -4.05
N VAL A 537 22.58 -11.13 -4.20
CA VAL A 537 21.74 -11.58 -3.09
C VAL A 537 20.92 -12.78 -3.50
N HIS A 538 21.00 -13.84 -2.70
CA HIS A 538 20.11 -14.97 -2.84
C HIS A 538 19.06 -14.95 -1.71
N THR A 539 17.83 -15.04 -2.07
CA THR A 539 16.71 -15.12 -1.13
C THR A 539 15.93 -16.38 -1.34
N LYS A 540 15.74 -17.16 -0.29
CA LYS A 540 14.87 -18.34 -0.27
C LYS A 540 13.87 -18.21 0.87
N GLY A 541 12.64 -18.63 0.62
CA GLY A 541 11.61 -18.52 1.64
C GLY A 541 10.46 -19.48 1.46
N PHE A 542 9.75 -19.66 2.56
CA PHE A 542 8.52 -20.42 2.65
C PHE A 542 7.48 -19.56 3.38
N SER A 543 6.24 -19.64 2.93
CA SER A 543 5.13 -18.90 3.53
C SER A 543 3.90 -19.78 3.69
N LEU A 544 3.19 -19.62 4.80
CA LEU A 544 1.91 -20.25 5.10
C LEU A 544 0.89 -19.18 5.42
N SER A 545 -0.27 -19.25 4.78
CA SER A 545 -1.43 -18.42 5.11
C SER A 545 -2.64 -19.29 5.37
N LEU A 546 -3.34 -19.01 6.45
CA LEU A 546 -4.58 -19.66 6.85
C LEU A 546 -5.67 -18.60 6.95
N HIS A 547 -6.83 -18.90 6.39
CA HIS A 547 -8.01 -18.06 6.55
C HIS A 547 -9.25 -18.93 6.69
N ASN A 548 -9.92 -18.78 7.84
CA ASN A 548 -11.13 -19.54 8.19
C ASN A 548 -12.24 -18.59 8.59
N GLN A 549 -13.45 -18.89 8.17
CA GLN A 549 -14.66 -18.20 8.57
C GLN A 549 -15.67 -19.19 9.10
N PHE A 550 -16.22 -18.91 10.27
CA PHE A 550 -17.29 -19.67 10.91
C PHE A 550 -18.51 -18.78 11.07
N ARG A 551 -19.71 -19.31 10.80
CA ARG A 551 -20.99 -18.60 10.91
C ARG A 551 -22.00 -19.44 11.68
N PHE A 552 -22.57 -18.85 12.73
CA PHE A 552 -23.58 -19.47 13.58
C PHE A 552 -24.68 -18.44 13.88
N GLN A 553 -25.89 -18.61 13.36
CA GLN A 553 -27.09 -17.85 13.75
C GLN A 553 -26.88 -16.33 13.98
N GLY A 554 -26.23 -15.64 13.03
CA GLY A 554 -25.92 -14.22 13.12
C GLY A 554 -24.58 -13.86 13.78
N HIS A 555 -23.81 -14.86 14.21
CA HIS A 555 -22.46 -14.72 14.74
C HIS A 555 -21.44 -15.12 13.67
N THR A 556 -20.43 -14.30 13.45
CA THR A 556 -19.32 -14.60 12.55
C THR A 556 -18.00 -14.58 13.32
N LEU A 557 -17.27 -15.68 13.27
CA LEU A 557 -15.90 -15.77 13.76
C LEU A 557 -14.95 -15.93 12.56
N MET A 558 -13.97 -15.05 12.45
CA MET A 558 -12.90 -15.16 11.44
C MET A 558 -11.56 -15.38 12.13
N MET A 559 -10.80 -16.32 11.62
CA MET A 559 -9.43 -16.59 12.03
C MET A 559 -8.52 -16.46 10.82
N THR A 560 -7.57 -15.54 10.89
CA THR A 560 -6.52 -15.37 9.88
C THR A 560 -5.17 -15.59 10.52
N GLY A 561 -4.26 -16.25 9.80
CA GLY A 561 -2.89 -16.45 10.26
C GLY A 561 -1.94 -16.45 9.08
N CYS A 562 -0.78 -15.84 9.27
CA CYS A 562 0.31 -15.86 8.30
C CYS A 562 1.62 -16.15 9.03
N TRP A 563 2.44 -16.97 8.40
CA TRP A 563 3.80 -17.23 8.88
C TRP A 563 4.75 -17.35 7.71
N SER A 564 5.97 -16.81 7.87
CA SER A 564 7.00 -16.81 6.84
C SER A 564 8.35 -17.13 7.44
N LEU A 565 9.10 -17.95 6.71
CA LEU A 565 10.53 -18.17 6.88
C LEU A 565 11.25 -17.55 5.69
N LEU A 566 12.26 -16.75 5.93
CA LEU A 566 12.97 -16.01 4.91
C LEU A 566 14.46 -15.97 5.19
N LYS A 567 15.26 -16.48 4.29
CA LYS A 567 16.71 -16.38 4.31
C LYS A 567 17.16 -15.57 3.10
N ALA A 568 17.65 -14.36 3.32
CA ALA A 568 18.17 -13.45 2.30
C ALA A 568 19.66 -13.22 2.57
N GLU A 569 20.53 -13.80 1.76
CA GLU A 569 21.98 -13.90 2.00
C GLU A 569 22.76 -13.08 0.98
N ASP A 570 23.78 -12.39 1.46
CA ASP A 570 24.81 -11.82 0.62
C ASP A 570 25.69 -12.96 0.03
N VAL A 571 25.77 -13.02 -1.29
CA VAL A 571 26.60 -13.99 -2.00
C VAL A 571 27.55 -13.29 -3.01
N SER A 572 27.85 -12.02 -2.75
CA SER A 572 28.60 -11.14 -3.66
C SER A 572 30.03 -11.66 -3.89
N GLN A 573 30.76 -12.00 -2.85
CA GLN A 573 32.14 -12.44 -2.92
C GLN A 573 32.37 -13.63 -1.97
N LYS A 574 32.72 -14.80 -2.50
CA LYS A 574 32.91 -16.04 -1.72
C LYS A 574 33.92 -15.91 -0.59
N GLU A 575 34.98 -15.12 -0.80
CA GLU A 575 36.03 -14.86 0.17
C GLU A 575 35.75 -13.63 1.05
N GLY A 576 34.64 -12.95 0.82
CA GLY A 576 34.24 -11.77 1.59
C GLY A 576 33.74 -12.13 3.00
N ASN A 577 34.02 -11.26 3.96
CA ASN A 577 33.64 -11.45 5.37
C ASN A 577 32.11 -11.52 5.61
N THR A 578 31.29 -11.08 4.63
CA THR A 578 29.84 -11.05 4.72
C THR A 578 29.15 -12.17 3.93
N TYR A 579 29.95 -13.05 3.27
CA TYR A 579 29.39 -14.13 2.46
C TYR A 579 28.50 -15.07 3.29
N GLY A 580 27.29 -15.30 2.83
CA GLY A 580 26.28 -16.12 3.49
C GLY A 580 25.57 -15.41 4.66
N PHE A 581 25.89 -14.14 4.95
CA PHE A 581 25.22 -13.38 6.00
C PHE A 581 23.85 -12.89 5.58
N GLN A 582 22.91 -12.91 6.53
CA GLN A 582 21.55 -12.40 6.35
C GLN A 582 21.57 -10.89 6.13
N LEU A 583 20.81 -10.41 5.16
CA LEU A 583 20.67 -8.98 4.89
C LEU A 583 20.10 -8.21 6.09
N PRO A 584 20.53 -6.94 6.30
CA PRO A 584 20.04 -6.11 7.39
C PRO A 584 18.53 -5.91 7.38
N TYR A 585 17.93 -5.84 8.57
CA TYR A 585 16.50 -5.59 8.82
C TYR A 585 15.55 -6.64 8.25
N ILE A 586 16.03 -7.79 7.79
CA ILE A 586 15.21 -8.90 7.31
C ILE A 586 15.17 -9.98 8.38
N PRO A 587 14.03 -10.21 9.06
CA PRO A 587 13.89 -11.29 10.02
C PRO A 587 13.85 -12.65 9.31
N VAL A 588 14.44 -13.67 9.92
CA VAL A 588 14.38 -15.05 9.41
C VAL A 588 12.96 -15.62 9.55
N SER A 589 12.25 -15.23 10.60
CA SER A 589 10.86 -15.67 10.83
C SER A 589 10.00 -14.50 11.26
N ASN A 590 8.83 -14.36 10.64
CA ASN A 590 7.80 -13.42 11.06
C ASN A 590 6.41 -14.03 10.81
N GLY A 591 5.44 -13.60 11.61
CA GLY A 591 4.07 -14.06 11.45
C GLY A 591 3.09 -13.28 12.29
N ASN A 592 1.82 -13.47 11.97
CA ASN A 592 0.71 -12.91 12.74
C ASN A 592 -0.48 -13.85 12.75
N VAL A 593 -1.29 -13.74 13.80
CA VAL A 593 -2.57 -14.45 13.93
C VAL A 593 -3.60 -13.46 14.43
N THR A 594 -4.73 -13.38 13.75
CA THR A 594 -5.87 -12.54 14.12
C THR A 594 -7.10 -13.40 14.36
N LEU A 595 -7.78 -13.16 15.46
CA LEU A 595 -9.11 -13.64 15.77
C LEU A 595 -10.06 -12.44 15.74
N TYR A 596 -11.13 -12.53 14.98
CA TYR A 596 -12.15 -11.50 14.85
C TYR A 596 -13.53 -12.12 14.97
N TYR A 597 -14.32 -11.57 15.90
CA TYR A 597 -15.69 -11.95 16.12
C TYR A 597 -16.62 -10.76 15.85
N GLU A 598 -17.72 -11.01 15.17
CA GLU A 598 -18.75 -10.01 14.84
C GLU A 598 -20.14 -10.58 15.01
N ASN A 599 -21.03 -9.75 15.56
CA ASN A 599 -22.47 -9.97 15.58
C ASN A 599 -23.21 -8.65 15.25
N ASN A 600 -24.52 -8.61 15.38
CA ASN A 600 -25.34 -7.43 15.07
C ASN A 600 -25.10 -6.25 16.02
N TYR A 601 -24.52 -6.47 17.22
CA TYR A 601 -24.40 -5.46 18.29
C TYR A 601 -22.96 -4.93 18.43
N PHE A 602 -21.98 -5.79 18.24
CA PHE A 602 -20.58 -5.42 18.40
C PHE A 602 -19.65 -6.34 17.59
N HIS A 603 -18.45 -5.89 17.42
CA HIS A 603 -17.34 -6.70 16.97
C HIS A 603 -16.14 -6.55 17.90
N VAL A 604 -15.39 -7.61 18.02
CA VAL A 604 -14.17 -7.64 18.82
C VAL A 604 -13.09 -8.40 18.05
N GLY A 605 -11.87 -7.94 18.17
CA GLY A 605 -10.77 -8.64 17.52
C GLY A 605 -9.47 -8.50 18.31
N THR A 606 -8.59 -9.48 18.14
CA THR A 606 -7.23 -9.46 18.65
C THR A 606 -6.25 -9.98 17.62
N THR A 607 -5.08 -9.38 17.59
CA THR A 607 -4.00 -9.77 16.67
C THR A 607 -2.70 -9.95 17.46
N TYR A 608 -2.11 -11.11 17.33
CA TYR A 608 -0.74 -11.38 17.74
C TYR A 608 0.20 -11.20 16.55
N LYS A 609 1.33 -10.53 16.75
CA LYS A 609 2.43 -10.40 15.78
C LYS A 609 3.73 -10.85 16.44
N GLY A 610 4.51 -11.64 15.74
CA GLY A 610 5.81 -12.11 16.18
C GLY A 610 6.87 -11.91 15.11
N THR A 611 8.05 -11.45 15.49
CA THR A 611 9.19 -11.22 14.59
C THR A 611 10.47 -11.67 15.27
N SER A 612 11.25 -12.50 14.57
CA SER A 612 12.55 -12.96 15.08
C SER A 612 13.59 -11.83 15.17
N SER A 613 14.68 -12.07 15.85
CA SER A 613 15.82 -11.16 15.88
C SER A 613 16.37 -10.94 14.47
N ARG A 614 16.98 -9.77 14.24
CA ARG A 614 17.55 -9.37 12.96
C ARG A 614 18.74 -8.46 13.17
N TRP A 615 19.58 -8.38 12.17
CA TRP A 615 20.78 -7.55 12.19
C TRP A 615 20.50 -6.16 11.61
N GLY A 616 21.14 -5.13 12.13
CA GLY A 616 21.04 -3.76 11.61
C GLY A 616 22.10 -3.42 10.57
N THR A 617 23.19 -4.21 10.51
CA THR A 617 24.27 -4.07 9.52
C THR A 617 24.57 -5.41 8.86
N LEU A 618 25.19 -5.37 7.69
CA LEU A 618 25.55 -6.57 6.93
C LEU A 618 26.67 -7.38 7.62
N GLU A 619 27.57 -6.71 8.32
CA GLU A 619 28.69 -7.32 9.06
C GLU A 619 28.23 -8.03 10.35
N HIS A 620 26.94 -8.03 10.64
CA HIS A 620 26.35 -8.63 11.83
C HIS A 620 26.95 -8.08 13.14
N ALA A 621 27.26 -6.78 13.18
CA ALA A 621 27.76 -6.14 14.38
C ALA A 621 26.78 -6.32 15.56
N SER A 622 27.26 -6.86 16.69
CA SER A 622 26.42 -7.16 17.85
C SER A 622 25.70 -5.94 18.41
N SER A 623 26.32 -4.76 18.33
CA SER A 623 25.73 -3.47 18.74
C SER A 623 24.52 -3.05 17.92
N THR A 624 24.35 -3.58 16.71
CA THR A 624 23.24 -3.27 15.80
C THR A 624 22.15 -4.34 15.80
N ARG A 625 22.32 -5.43 16.57
CA ARG A 625 21.36 -6.52 16.64
C ARG A 625 20.06 -6.06 17.27
N LEU A 626 18.96 -6.18 16.53
CA LEU A 626 17.62 -5.95 17.02
C LEU A 626 17.04 -7.25 17.59
N PRO A 627 16.58 -7.27 18.86
CA PRO A 627 16.02 -8.47 19.48
C PRO A 627 14.71 -8.90 18.81
N ALA A 628 14.34 -10.15 19.01
CA ALA A 628 13.00 -10.63 18.69
C ALA A 628 11.96 -9.89 19.55
N TYR A 629 10.77 -9.67 18.98
CA TYR A 629 9.68 -9.05 19.71
C TYR A 629 8.34 -9.68 19.34
N SER A 630 7.39 -9.52 20.24
CA SER A 630 5.98 -9.83 19.99
C SER A 630 5.09 -8.68 20.42
N GLU A 631 4.01 -8.50 19.69
CA GLU A 631 3.03 -7.43 19.90
C GLU A 631 1.62 -8.01 19.85
N TRP A 632 0.76 -7.51 20.72
CA TRP A 632 -0.66 -7.82 20.74
C TRP A 632 -1.47 -6.55 20.50
N ASP A 633 -2.36 -6.60 19.53
CA ASP A 633 -3.37 -5.56 19.31
C ASP A 633 -4.75 -6.08 19.70
N ALA A 634 -5.63 -5.18 20.13
CA ALA A 634 -7.02 -5.48 20.40
C ALA A 634 -7.91 -4.38 19.84
N SER A 635 -9.11 -4.73 19.42
CA SER A 635 -10.13 -3.75 19.03
C SER A 635 -11.51 -4.18 19.49
N ILE A 636 -12.34 -3.20 19.76
CA ILE A 636 -13.77 -3.36 19.98
C ILE A 636 -14.52 -2.27 19.26
N GLY A 637 -15.65 -2.60 18.66
CA GLY A 637 -16.50 -1.61 18.02
C GLY A 637 -17.96 -1.99 18.07
N CYS A 638 -18.80 -0.96 18.07
CA CYS A 638 -20.25 -1.10 18.12
C CYS A 638 -20.88 -0.28 17.00
N PRO A 639 -21.81 -0.84 16.22
CA PRO A 639 -22.67 -0.07 15.35
C PRO A 639 -23.69 0.71 16.21
N PHE A 640 -24.08 1.89 15.76
CA PHE A 640 -25.15 2.66 16.36
C PHE A 640 -26.06 3.25 15.29
N THR A 641 -27.32 3.49 15.65
CA THR A 641 -28.32 4.09 14.78
C THR A 641 -28.87 5.35 15.47
N LEU A 642 -28.75 6.50 14.79
CA LEU A 642 -29.22 7.79 15.32
C LEU A 642 -30.64 8.11 14.85
N ALA A 643 -30.98 7.74 13.59
CA ALA A 643 -32.28 7.97 12.96
C ALA A 643 -32.53 6.91 11.88
N ARG A 644 -33.76 6.87 11.30
CA ARG A 644 -34.15 5.85 10.29
C ARG A 644 -33.16 5.65 9.14
N LYS A 645 -32.36 6.65 8.78
CA LYS A 645 -31.38 6.61 7.66
C LYS A 645 -29.94 6.90 8.09
N THR A 646 -29.73 7.35 9.33
CA THR A 646 -28.42 7.77 9.82
C THR A 646 -27.92 6.77 10.85
N GLY A 647 -26.80 6.18 10.60
CA GLY A 647 -26.14 5.24 11.51
C GLY A 647 -24.64 5.47 11.52
N GLY A 648 -23.95 4.66 12.30
CA GLY A 648 -22.49 4.76 12.36
C GLY A 648 -21.86 3.61 13.09
N THR A 649 -20.55 3.73 13.30
CA THR A 649 -19.76 2.81 14.09
C THR A 649 -18.81 3.58 15.00
N CYS A 650 -18.69 3.10 16.24
CA CYS A 650 -17.69 3.58 17.20
C CYS A 650 -16.69 2.46 17.42
N ASN A 651 -15.39 2.70 17.15
CA ASN A 651 -14.33 1.72 17.24
C ASN A 651 -13.22 2.22 18.16
N LEU A 652 -12.84 1.43 19.14
CA LEU A 652 -11.65 1.61 19.95
C LEU A 652 -10.62 0.56 19.54
N HIS A 653 -9.43 1.02 19.16
CA HIS A 653 -8.31 0.16 18.84
C HIS A 653 -7.16 0.42 19.81
N VAL A 654 -6.59 -0.64 20.36
CA VAL A 654 -5.43 -0.62 21.24
C VAL A 654 -4.31 -1.37 20.55
N SER A 655 -3.24 -0.67 20.16
CA SER A 655 -2.02 -1.31 19.63
C SER A 655 -1.04 -1.53 20.76
N ASN A 656 -0.25 -2.59 20.64
CA ASN A 656 0.79 -2.97 21.60
C ASN A 656 0.24 -3.05 23.04
N LEU A 657 -0.78 -3.88 23.24
CA LEU A 657 -1.55 -4.02 24.47
C LEU A 657 -0.67 -4.22 25.73
N PHE A 658 0.43 -4.96 25.59
CA PHE A 658 1.36 -5.26 26.69
C PHE A 658 2.52 -4.27 26.83
N ASN A 659 2.50 -3.18 26.03
CA ASN A 659 3.53 -2.12 26.08
C ASN A 659 4.95 -2.63 25.84
N THR A 660 5.12 -3.57 24.93
CA THR A 660 6.42 -4.11 24.52
C THR A 660 7.29 -3.00 23.93
N GLN A 661 8.53 -2.87 24.40
CA GLN A 661 9.49 -1.92 23.85
C GLN A 661 10.30 -2.60 22.75
N TYR A 662 10.27 -2.06 21.55
CA TYR A 662 10.99 -2.60 20.40
C TYR A 662 11.33 -1.50 19.38
N SER A 663 12.22 -1.83 18.45
CA SER A 663 12.58 -0.97 17.32
C SER A 663 12.50 -1.77 16.03
N LEU A 664 12.00 -1.17 14.95
CA LEU A 664 12.02 -1.77 13.62
C LEU A 664 13.31 -1.43 12.88
N VAL A 665 13.86 -0.25 13.15
CA VAL A 665 15.14 0.23 12.65
C VAL A 665 15.99 0.59 13.86
N ASN A 666 17.30 0.32 13.79
CA ASN A 666 18.23 0.60 14.89
C ASN A 666 18.21 2.10 15.26
N GLY A 667 18.04 2.39 16.55
CA GLY A 667 17.93 3.77 17.07
C GLY A 667 16.59 4.46 16.77
N TYR A 668 15.58 3.73 16.24
CA TYR A 668 14.21 4.23 16.05
C TYR A 668 13.23 3.42 16.92
N PRO A 669 13.10 3.78 18.21
CA PRO A 669 12.16 3.11 19.10
C PRO A 669 10.74 3.31 18.60
N MET A 670 9.93 2.24 18.65
CA MET A 670 8.51 2.28 18.32
C MET A 670 7.68 2.75 19.52
N PRO A 671 6.49 3.33 19.30
CA PRO A 671 5.61 3.69 20.39
C PRO A 671 5.21 2.44 21.19
N GLY A 672 5.12 2.61 22.49
CA GLY A 672 4.53 1.61 23.39
C GLY A 672 3.04 1.45 23.14
N ARG A 673 2.24 1.17 24.18
CA ARG A 673 0.79 1.05 24.05
C ARG A 673 0.16 2.35 23.54
N THR A 674 -0.67 2.22 22.48
CA THR A 674 -1.42 3.35 21.90
C THR A 674 -2.90 3.03 21.81
N TYR A 675 -3.71 4.06 21.94
CA TYR A 675 -5.17 4.01 21.80
C TYR A 675 -5.59 4.86 20.62
N LEU A 676 -6.58 4.39 19.86
CA LEU A 676 -7.21 5.13 18.77
C LEU A 676 -8.72 4.91 18.82
N LEU A 677 -9.46 5.96 19.09
CA LEU A 677 -10.92 5.99 19.00
C LEU A 677 -11.31 6.55 17.63
N THR A 678 -12.15 5.85 16.91
CA THR A 678 -12.70 6.28 15.62
C THR A 678 -14.22 6.22 15.66
N ILE A 679 -14.86 7.35 15.40
CA ILE A 679 -16.32 7.43 15.24
C ILE A 679 -16.62 7.75 13.79
N THR A 680 -17.42 6.91 13.14
CA THR A 680 -17.83 7.06 11.76
C THR A 680 -19.34 7.19 11.68
N PHE A 681 -19.81 8.27 11.07
CA PHE A 681 -21.21 8.50 10.72
C PHE A 681 -21.43 8.16 9.26
N LYS A 682 -22.56 7.52 8.96
CA LYS A 682 -23.05 7.24 7.60
C LYS A 682 -24.36 7.98 7.40
N LEU A 683 -24.39 8.85 6.38
CA LEU A 683 -25.49 9.75 6.05
C LEU A 683 -26.14 9.35 4.73
#